data_af49e776ae10f00cf2e9aedba19d363d
#
_entry.id   af49e776ae10f00cf2e9aedba19d363d
#
_cell.length_a   1.000
_cell.length_b   1.000
_cell.length_c   1.000
_cell.angle_alpha   90.00
_cell.angle_beta   90.00
_cell.angle_gamma   90.00
#
_symmetry.space_group_name_H-M   'P 1'
#
loop_
_entity.id
_entity.type
_entity.pdbx_description
1 polymer ?
#
loop_
_entity_poly.entity_id
_entity_poly.type
_entity_poly.pdbx_seq_one_letter_code
_entity_poly.pdbx_strand_id
1 'polypeptide(L)'
;MKLSRSFKEYVANRFYNQFCDVASNYIEENLSSMDLRSGSVSNINAASVSDITVKSVSVDNLPDMAIAFDVILEVEVEVSECNRYNDYSDQCYPWLMLHCKGDLDCNLDDFSVISVSSFNKKRKLKSPLDDALVPYITKDKLDEAATAFLQRNYPEALRSPIAVEPTELVKRMGLSLEPKHITSDFSVFGQIFFCDCDTEYYDPETDKMVPISVKGKTIFFDPAAYFLSNLGSVNNTIIHECVHWDEHRKAFELERLYNINASQIKCEVIGGIRNNNVRTATDWMEWQANALTPRIQMPLINFKMKAAEVIKKYRAELHTFELIDVMEPVIQELSVFYGVSKCAAKIRMVDVGYDEAIGAFNYIDGHYIRPYVFKKNAITKKQTYAISQVDAIIQGIIPSQFSSDLQSGKYQFIESHYCFNSPKYITSDPNGNPCLTEYARLHIDECCVIFDLSLKSTNKYGEAFYTECALYRDANSNVIFEAHYSNDNKESKNQAEQFAAYKNDVLGVLKSLPESFPMALKKVVEWSDMTEEDITWEADMSTRQLQRLLNDDEQNPQLDTVVLLCLAMKLPPLISSALIKKSGNSFKANDREFTLQMLLNGYYTHSLEECNKILLDQHLLPLGKTARGQLKEHS
;
A
#
# COMPACT_ATOMS: atom_id res chain seq x y z
N MET A 1 -12.80 -11.97 -7.51
CA MET A 1 -12.22 -13.26 -7.07
C MET A 1 -11.07 -12.93 -6.14
N LYS A 2 -11.02 -13.45 -4.91
CA LYS A 2 -9.89 -13.20 -4.00
C LYS A 2 -8.73 -14.10 -4.40
N LEU A 3 -7.64 -13.54 -4.93
CA LEU A 3 -6.38 -14.26 -5.13
C LEU A 3 -5.73 -14.45 -3.76
N SER A 4 -5.68 -15.68 -3.28
CA SER A 4 -4.98 -16.04 -2.04
C SER A 4 -4.29 -17.40 -2.21
N ARG A 5 -3.71 -17.64 -3.39
CA ARG A 5 -3.00 -18.88 -3.68
C ARG A 5 -1.53 -18.74 -3.32
N SER A 6 -0.96 -19.78 -2.79
CA SER A 6 0.43 -19.87 -2.36
C SER A 6 1.25 -20.66 -3.38
N PHE A 7 2.22 -20.01 -4.02
CA PHE A 7 3.15 -20.70 -4.90
C PHE A 7 4.00 -21.72 -4.13
N LYS A 8 4.38 -21.39 -2.91
CA LYS A 8 5.07 -22.32 -2.01
C LYS A 8 4.28 -23.60 -1.77
N GLU A 9 2.97 -23.48 -1.46
CA GLU A 9 2.11 -24.65 -1.25
C GLU A 9 1.93 -25.45 -2.54
N TYR A 10 1.80 -24.78 -3.67
CA TYR A 10 1.67 -25.44 -4.97
C TYR A 10 2.88 -26.30 -5.29
N VAL A 11 4.10 -25.74 -5.21
CA VAL A 11 5.33 -26.50 -5.54
C VAL A 11 5.61 -27.58 -4.51
N ALA A 12 5.33 -27.32 -3.22
CA ALA A 12 5.49 -28.30 -2.15
C ALA A 12 4.61 -29.55 -2.38
N ASN A 13 3.37 -29.36 -2.83
CA ASN A 13 2.44 -30.47 -3.07
C ASN A 13 2.75 -31.18 -4.39
N ARG A 14 2.99 -30.41 -5.46
CA ARG A 14 3.14 -30.98 -6.79
C ARG A 14 4.46 -31.73 -6.98
N PHE A 15 5.56 -31.19 -6.45
CA PHE A 15 6.91 -31.69 -6.69
C PHE A 15 7.52 -32.39 -5.48
N TYR A 16 6.71 -32.77 -4.50
CA TYR A 16 7.17 -33.42 -3.26
C TYR A 16 8.10 -34.61 -3.53
N ASN A 17 7.69 -35.55 -4.37
CA ASN A 17 8.48 -36.77 -4.67
C ASN A 17 9.82 -36.39 -5.35
N GLN A 18 9.79 -35.46 -6.30
CA GLN A 18 11.01 -35.03 -6.98
C GLN A 18 11.98 -34.31 -6.01
N PHE A 19 11.46 -33.55 -5.06
CA PHE A 19 12.28 -32.96 -4.01
C PHE A 19 12.87 -33.99 -3.05
N CYS A 20 12.11 -35.03 -2.70
CA CYS A 20 12.63 -36.14 -1.90
C CYS A 20 13.76 -36.88 -2.63
N ASP A 21 13.56 -37.21 -3.89
CA ASP A 21 14.57 -37.95 -4.70
C ASP A 21 15.85 -37.13 -4.83
N VAL A 22 15.74 -35.83 -5.14
CA VAL A 22 16.88 -34.93 -5.28
C VAL A 22 17.60 -34.71 -3.94
N ALA A 23 16.86 -34.57 -2.84
CA ALA A 23 17.43 -34.44 -1.50
C ALA A 23 18.16 -35.72 -1.08
N SER A 24 17.59 -36.91 -1.35
CA SER A 24 18.20 -38.18 -1.06
C SER A 24 19.52 -38.38 -1.82
N ASN A 25 19.53 -38.13 -3.13
CA ASN A 25 20.72 -38.22 -3.96
C ASN A 25 21.81 -37.26 -3.48
N TYR A 26 21.44 -36.01 -3.17
CA TYR A 26 22.40 -35.01 -2.69
C TYR A 26 23.04 -35.41 -1.35
N ILE A 27 22.24 -35.94 -0.41
CA ILE A 27 22.74 -36.37 0.90
C ILE A 27 23.66 -37.57 0.76
N GLU A 28 23.30 -38.57 -0.08
CA GLU A 28 24.15 -39.74 -0.34
C GLU A 28 25.50 -39.35 -0.96
N GLU A 29 25.51 -38.48 -1.96
CA GLU A 29 26.72 -38.01 -2.64
C GLU A 29 27.63 -37.15 -1.73
N ASN A 30 27.04 -36.46 -0.75
CA ASN A 30 27.74 -35.51 0.11
C ASN A 30 27.87 -35.97 1.57
N LEU A 31 27.59 -37.23 1.86
CA LEU A 31 27.57 -37.78 3.22
C LEU A 31 28.82 -37.43 4.06
N SER A 32 30.00 -37.47 3.44
CA SER A 32 31.28 -37.18 4.10
C SER A 32 31.55 -35.69 4.28
N SER A 33 30.92 -34.82 3.53
CA SER A 33 31.17 -33.36 3.50
C SER A 33 30.13 -32.56 4.29
N MET A 34 28.96 -33.13 4.50
CA MET A 34 27.89 -32.49 5.27
C MET A 34 28.05 -32.75 6.77
N ASP A 35 27.75 -31.74 7.58
CA ASP A 35 27.68 -31.90 9.03
C ASP A 35 26.30 -32.47 9.44
N LEU A 36 26.17 -33.78 9.36
CA LEU A 36 24.98 -34.54 9.74
C LEU A 36 25.07 -35.13 11.15
N ARG A 37 26.10 -34.78 11.93
CA ARG A 37 26.29 -35.30 13.28
C ARG A 37 25.10 -34.97 14.17
N SER A 38 24.70 -35.94 14.97
CA SER A 38 23.66 -35.84 15.99
C SER A 38 24.26 -36.05 17.39
N GLY A 39 23.43 -35.95 18.40
CA GLY A 39 23.86 -36.22 19.78
C GLY A 39 24.34 -37.66 20.02
N SER A 40 23.86 -38.62 19.25
CA SER A 40 24.08 -40.06 19.44
C SER A 40 25.01 -40.69 18.39
N VAL A 41 25.16 -40.06 17.22
CA VAL A 41 25.90 -40.57 16.05
C VAL A 41 26.95 -39.60 15.61
N SER A 42 28.24 -40.04 15.63
CA SER A 42 29.38 -39.19 15.25
C SER A 42 30.14 -39.69 14.01
N ASN A 43 30.09 -40.99 13.70
CA ASN A 43 30.72 -41.59 12.53
C ASN A 43 29.60 -42.19 11.65
N ILE A 44 29.09 -41.42 10.73
CA ILE A 44 27.92 -41.79 9.91
C ILE A 44 28.34 -42.77 8.81
N ASN A 45 27.70 -43.95 8.80
CA ASN A 45 27.93 -44.97 7.80
C ASN A 45 26.83 -44.96 6.72
N ALA A 46 25.61 -44.60 7.10
CA ALA A 46 24.52 -44.45 6.19
C ALA A 46 23.57 -43.32 6.64
N ALA A 47 22.92 -42.71 5.68
CA ALA A 47 21.89 -41.72 5.90
C ALA A 47 20.73 -42.00 4.94
N SER A 48 19.50 -41.89 5.41
CA SER A 48 18.30 -41.98 4.58
C SER A 48 17.32 -40.86 4.87
N VAL A 49 16.71 -40.31 3.82
CA VAL A 49 15.70 -39.27 3.95
C VAL A 49 14.37 -39.89 4.32
N SER A 50 13.78 -39.49 5.42
CA SER A 50 12.47 -39.97 5.89
C SER A 50 11.34 -39.02 5.49
N ASP A 51 11.57 -37.69 5.52
CA ASP A 51 10.59 -36.68 5.14
C ASP A 51 11.27 -35.38 4.72
N ILE A 52 10.53 -34.51 4.03
CA ILE A 52 10.95 -33.16 3.67
C ILE A 52 9.86 -32.14 4.00
N THR A 53 10.28 -30.96 4.38
CA THR A 53 9.38 -29.82 4.57
C THR A 53 9.88 -28.61 3.79
N VAL A 54 9.04 -28.06 2.90
CA VAL A 54 9.33 -26.79 2.23
C VAL A 54 9.15 -25.63 3.21
N LYS A 55 10.26 -24.99 3.61
CA LYS A 55 10.25 -23.86 4.57
C LYS A 55 9.93 -22.53 3.88
N SER A 56 10.54 -22.27 2.72
CA SER A 56 10.29 -21.06 1.95
C SER A 56 10.61 -21.28 0.47
N VAL A 57 10.01 -20.45 -0.36
CA VAL A 57 10.31 -20.35 -1.78
C VAL A 57 10.61 -18.90 -2.09
N SER A 58 11.68 -18.65 -2.84
CA SER A 58 12.04 -17.32 -3.35
C SER A 58 11.99 -17.37 -4.86
N VAL A 59 11.24 -16.49 -5.50
CA VAL A 59 10.98 -16.53 -6.95
C VAL A 59 11.62 -15.32 -7.62
N ASP A 60 12.44 -15.58 -8.63
CA ASP A 60 13.00 -14.57 -9.52
C ASP A 60 12.06 -14.33 -10.71
N ASN A 61 11.83 -13.06 -11.01
CA ASN A 61 10.98 -12.63 -12.11
C ASN A 61 11.78 -12.62 -13.43
N LEU A 62 11.77 -13.73 -14.15
CA LEU A 62 12.38 -13.84 -15.46
C LEU A 62 11.48 -13.24 -16.57
N PRO A 63 12.02 -12.92 -17.76
CA PRO A 63 11.19 -12.50 -18.89
C PRO A 63 10.10 -13.51 -19.24
N ASP A 64 9.01 -13.02 -19.82
CA ASP A 64 7.82 -13.78 -20.20
C ASP A 64 7.21 -14.52 -19.01
N MET A 65 6.85 -15.79 -19.15
CA MET A 65 6.24 -16.60 -18.10
C MET A 65 7.22 -17.55 -17.40
N ALA A 66 8.48 -17.49 -17.83
CA ALA A 66 9.53 -18.25 -17.17
C ALA A 66 9.80 -17.73 -15.76
N ILE A 67 10.07 -18.64 -14.85
CA ILE A 67 10.49 -18.35 -13.47
C ILE A 67 11.69 -19.21 -13.09
N ALA A 68 12.61 -18.62 -12.35
CA ALA A 68 13.58 -19.36 -11.57
C ALA A 68 13.25 -19.20 -10.09
N PHE A 69 13.42 -20.23 -9.31
CA PHE A 69 13.08 -20.13 -7.90
C PHE A 69 13.93 -21.04 -7.03
N ASP A 70 14.20 -20.56 -5.83
CA ASP A 70 14.94 -21.28 -4.81
C ASP A 70 13.97 -21.88 -3.81
N VAL A 71 14.02 -23.19 -3.65
CA VAL A 71 13.22 -23.92 -2.66
C VAL A 71 14.12 -24.27 -1.48
N ILE A 72 13.76 -23.79 -0.30
CA ILE A 72 14.44 -24.15 0.94
C ILE A 72 13.71 -25.30 1.58
N LEU A 73 14.41 -26.42 1.69
CA LEU A 73 13.93 -27.63 2.33
C LEU A 73 14.57 -27.81 3.70
N GLU A 74 13.78 -28.19 4.67
CA GLU A 74 14.26 -28.90 5.86
C GLU A 74 14.05 -30.38 5.59
N VAL A 75 15.13 -31.14 5.62
CA VAL A 75 15.11 -32.57 5.30
C VAL A 75 15.25 -33.35 6.61
N GLU A 76 14.34 -34.27 6.87
CA GLU A 76 14.45 -35.19 7.98
C GLU A 76 15.27 -36.40 7.53
N VAL A 77 16.44 -36.57 8.15
CA VAL A 77 17.40 -37.59 7.78
C VAL A 77 17.64 -38.51 8.96
N GLU A 78 17.40 -39.78 8.76
CA GLU A 78 17.82 -40.82 9.67
C GLU A 78 19.30 -41.19 9.38
N VAL A 79 20.17 -40.93 10.34
CA VAL A 79 21.60 -41.26 10.25
C VAL A 79 21.93 -42.46 11.11
N SER A 80 22.77 -43.33 10.60
CA SER A 80 23.19 -44.54 11.33
C SER A 80 24.69 -44.68 11.38
N GLU A 81 25.16 -45.11 12.52
CA GLU A 81 26.54 -45.54 12.81
C GLU A 81 26.50 -47.04 13.14
N CYS A 82 27.06 -47.86 12.27
CA CYS A 82 27.18 -49.28 12.46
C CYS A 82 28.64 -49.64 12.78
N ASN A 83 28.89 -50.17 13.96
CA ASN A 83 30.20 -50.65 14.32
C ASN A 83 30.08 -52.13 14.80
N ARG A 84 31.23 -52.83 15.00
CA ARG A 84 31.25 -54.27 15.28
C ARG A 84 30.46 -54.71 16.51
N TYR A 85 30.00 -53.79 17.35
CA TYR A 85 29.39 -54.09 18.65
C TYR A 85 28.00 -53.47 18.84
N ASN A 86 27.72 -52.38 18.20
CA ASN A 86 26.45 -51.65 18.37
C ASN A 86 26.05 -50.91 17.09
N ASP A 87 24.77 -50.86 16.83
CA ASP A 87 24.14 -50.02 15.83
C ASP A 87 23.45 -48.86 16.54
N TYR A 88 23.79 -47.64 16.14
CA TYR A 88 23.16 -46.41 16.64
C TYR A 88 22.47 -45.73 15.48
N SER A 89 21.27 -45.26 15.72
CA SER A 89 20.53 -44.38 14.78
C SER A 89 20.02 -43.15 15.50
N ASP A 90 19.95 -42.05 14.78
CA ASP A 90 19.44 -40.76 15.28
C ASP A 90 18.90 -39.94 14.09
N GLN A 91 18.18 -38.89 14.38
CA GLN A 91 17.62 -38.01 13.37
C GLN A 91 18.37 -36.66 13.36
N CYS A 92 18.62 -36.13 12.17
CA CYS A 92 19.10 -34.78 11.97
C CYS A 92 18.27 -34.05 10.92
N TYR A 93 18.33 -32.71 10.94
CA TYR A 93 17.47 -31.83 10.13
C TYR A 93 18.32 -30.82 9.36
N PRO A 94 19.11 -31.27 8.36
CA PRO A 94 19.85 -30.36 7.49
C PRO A 94 18.89 -29.56 6.63
N TRP A 95 19.37 -28.36 6.22
CA TRP A 95 18.64 -27.53 5.29
C TRP A 95 19.33 -27.51 3.94
N LEU A 96 18.55 -27.73 2.88
CA LEU A 96 19.01 -27.68 1.51
C LEU A 96 18.35 -26.54 0.76
N MET A 97 19.03 -26.01 -0.22
CA MET A 97 18.49 -25.06 -1.19
C MET A 97 18.56 -25.69 -2.58
N LEU A 98 17.41 -25.80 -3.21
CA LEU A 98 17.25 -26.30 -4.55
C LEU A 98 17.01 -25.11 -5.48
N HIS A 99 17.90 -24.92 -6.47
CA HIS A 99 17.67 -23.99 -7.56
C HIS A 99 16.84 -24.64 -8.62
N CYS A 100 15.68 -24.08 -8.88
CA CYS A 100 14.66 -24.63 -9.78
C CYS A 100 14.32 -23.65 -10.90
N LYS A 101 13.82 -24.16 -12.00
CA LYS A 101 13.22 -23.38 -13.08
C LYS A 101 11.97 -24.06 -13.64
N GLY A 102 11.13 -23.27 -14.28
CA GLY A 102 9.96 -23.74 -15.00
C GLY A 102 9.26 -22.59 -15.71
N ASP A 103 8.29 -22.91 -16.53
CA ASP A 103 7.48 -21.96 -17.28
C ASP A 103 6.00 -22.10 -16.87
N LEU A 104 5.39 -20.99 -16.49
CA LEU A 104 3.98 -20.96 -16.07
C LEU A 104 3.03 -21.15 -17.26
N ASP A 105 3.39 -20.74 -18.48
CA ASP A 105 2.61 -21.02 -19.70
C ASP A 105 2.53 -22.53 -20.01
N CYS A 106 3.52 -23.29 -19.54
CA CYS A 106 3.54 -24.75 -19.62
C CYS A 106 3.00 -25.44 -18.36
N ASN A 107 2.29 -24.72 -17.51
CA ASN A 107 1.80 -25.22 -16.21
C ASN A 107 2.91 -25.83 -15.34
N LEU A 108 4.17 -25.41 -15.48
CA LEU A 108 5.36 -25.99 -14.86
C LEU A 108 5.58 -27.48 -15.20
N ASP A 109 5.11 -27.97 -16.35
CA ASP A 109 5.37 -29.36 -16.80
C ASP A 109 6.83 -29.54 -17.20
N ASP A 110 7.53 -28.46 -17.53
CA ASP A 110 8.97 -28.36 -17.81
C ASP A 110 9.83 -28.16 -16.54
N PHE A 111 9.23 -28.30 -15.36
CA PHE A 111 9.92 -28.12 -14.08
C PHE A 111 11.21 -28.93 -14.00
N SER A 112 12.29 -28.30 -13.56
CA SER A 112 13.56 -28.98 -13.33
C SER A 112 14.34 -28.36 -12.18
N VAL A 113 15.03 -29.22 -11.42
CA VAL A 113 16.02 -28.79 -10.43
C VAL A 113 17.38 -28.65 -11.12
N ILE A 114 17.94 -27.45 -11.09
CA ILE A 114 19.21 -27.12 -11.73
C ILE A 114 20.40 -27.50 -10.88
N SER A 115 20.31 -27.22 -9.57
CA SER A 115 21.39 -27.50 -8.62
C SER A 115 20.83 -27.60 -7.20
N VAL A 116 21.60 -28.28 -6.35
CA VAL A 116 21.33 -28.40 -4.91
C VAL A 116 22.55 -27.96 -4.14
N SER A 117 22.32 -27.32 -3.01
CA SER A 117 23.38 -26.92 -2.08
C SER A 117 22.90 -26.93 -0.63
N SER A 118 23.83 -27.06 0.30
CA SER A 118 23.50 -26.89 1.73
C SER A 118 23.09 -25.45 1.99
N PHE A 119 22.09 -25.26 2.85
CA PHE A 119 21.56 -23.94 3.16
C PHE A 119 21.81 -23.55 4.62
N ASN A 120 22.35 -22.35 4.82
CA ASN A 120 22.53 -21.81 6.15
C ASN A 120 21.25 -21.13 6.64
N LYS A 121 20.66 -21.63 7.74
CA LYS A 121 19.41 -21.10 8.35
C LYS A 121 19.44 -19.60 8.67
N LYS A 122 20.63 -18.99 8.79
CA LYS A 122 20.81 -17.55 9.07
C LYS A 122 20.69 -16.67 7.82
N ARG A 123 20.79 -17.26 6.61
CA ARG A 123 20.71 -16.52 5.36
C ARG A 123 19.24 -16.25 5.01
N LYS A 124 18.88 -14.98 4.76
CA LYS A 124 17.59 -14.61 4.21
C LYS A 124 17.69 -14.52 2.69
N LEU A 125 16.76 -15.13 1.99
CA LEU A 125 16.60 -14.95 0.55
C LEU A 125 15.74 -13.70 0.32
N LYS A 126 16.11 -12.92 -0.71
CA LYS A 126 15.28 -11.83 -1.23
C LYS A 126 14.47 -12.38 -2.39
N SER A 127 13.18 -12.25 -2.34
CA SER A 127 12.28 -12.63 -3.42
C SER A 127 11.77 -11.38 -4.12
N PRO A 128 11.97 -11.21 -5.44
CA PRO A 128 11.35 -10.15 -6.22
C PRO A 128 9.83 -10.27 -6.31
N LEU A 129 9.30 -11.49 -6.20
CA LEU A 129 7.87 -11.79 -6.18
C LEU A 129 7.45 -12.28 -4.79
N ASP A 130 6.22 -12.00 -4.42
CA ASP A 130 5.61 -12.57 -3.21
C ASP A 130 5.12 -14.01 -3.47
N ASP A 131 4.50 -14.62 -2.46
CA ASP A 131 3.98 -16.00 -2.56
C ASP A 131 2.76 -16.14 -3.48
N ALA A 132 2.14 -15.05 -3.88
CA ALA A 132 1.11 -14.99 -4.92
C ALA A 132 1.68 -14.64 -6.30
N LEU A 133 3.00 -14.60 -6.46
CA LEU A 133 3.74 -14.19 -7.66
C LEU A 133 3.47 -12.73 -8.10
N VAL A 134 3.11 -11.86 -7.16
CA VAL A 134 2.98 -10.42 -7.39
C VAL A 134 4.33 -9.75 -7.13
N PRO A 135 4.80 -8.82 -7.99
CA PRO A 135 6.05 -8.11 -7.78
C PRO A 135 6.04 -7.24 -6.51
N TYR A 136 7.17 -7.20 -5.79
CA TYR A 136 7.38 -6.26 -4.69
C TYR A 136 7.74 -4.88 -5.21
N ILE A 137 6.74 -4.02 -5.40
CA ILE A 137 6.92 -2.64 -5.83
C ILE A 137 6.56 -1.71 -4.67
N THR A 138 7.55 -1.14 -4.00
CA THR A 138 7.37 -0.18 -2.91
C THR A 138 7.18 1.25 -3.45
N LYS A 139 6.64 2.17 -2.63
CA LYS A 139 6.36 3.55 -3.06
C LYS A 139 7.58 4.29 -3.62
N ASP A 140 8.75 4.07 -3.03
CA ASP A 140 10.02 4.65 -3.46
C ASP A 140 10.54 4.10 -4.79
N LYS A 141 10.07 2.91 -5.21
CA LYS A 141 10.46 2.25 -6.46
C LYS A 141 9.47 2.41 -7.61
N LEU A 142 8.38 3.11 -7.42
CA LEU A 142 7.34 3.26 -8.44
C LEU A 142 7.87 3.91 -9.73
N ASP A 143 8.70 4.94 -9.64
CA ASP A 143 9.28 5.59 -10.84
C ASP A 143 10.32 4.70 -11.53
N GLU A 144 11.04 3.87 -10.78
CA GLU A 144 11.94 2.86 -11.34
C GLU A 144 11.16 1.77 -12.10
N ALA A 145 10.10 1.24 -11.50
CA ALA A 145 9.21 0.25 -12.12
C ALA A 145 8.52 0.80 -13.38
N ALA A 146 8.00 2.03 -13.33
CA ALA A 146 7.43 2.68 -14.50
C ALA A 146 8.47 2.90 -15.62
N THR A 147 9.71 3.23 -15.26
CA THR A 147 10.82 3.34 -16.21
C THR A 147 11.13 1.99 -16.85
N ALA A 148 11.20 0.92 -16.08
CA ALA A 148 11.42 -0.44 -16.60
C ALA A 148 10.28 -0.89 -17.53
N PHE A 149 9.02 -0.62 -17.16
CA PHE A 149 7.86 -0.84 -18.04
C PHE A 149 8.01 -0.13 -19.39
N LEU A 150 8.36 1.17 -19.37
CA LEU A 150 8.55 1.95 -20.60
C LEU A 150 9.75 1.49 -21.42
N GLN A 151 10.84 1.06 -20.79
CA GLN A 151 11.99 0.50 -21.51
C GLN A 151 11.60 -0.74 -22.33
N ARG A 152 10.72 -1.57 -21.82
CA ARG A 152 10.21 -2.76 -22.52
C ARG A 152 9.20 -2.41 -23.62
N ASN A 153 8.25 -1.51 -23.31
CA ASN A 153 7.04 -1.36 -24.10
C ASN A 153 6.93 -0.04 -24.89
N TYR A 154 7.60 1.06 -24.42
CA TYR A 154 7.51 2.38 -25.06
C TYR A 154 8.77 3.24 -24.83
N PRO A 155 9.97 2.81 -25.28
CA PRO A 155 11.25 3.43 -24.91
C PRO A 155 11.41 4.89 -25.38
N GLU A 156 10.65 5.34 -26.38
CA GLU A 156 10.70 6.73 -26.87
C GLU A 156 10.26 7.73 -25.79
N ALA A 157 9.28 7.35 -24.94
CA ALA A 157 8.80 8.18 -23.85
C ALA A 157 9.86 8.45 -22.77
N LEU A 158 10.97 7.69 -22.78
CA LEU A 158 12.13 7.93 -21.91
C LEU A 158 13.19 8.81 -22.55
N ARG A 159 13.17 8.96 -23.89
CA ARG A 159 14.19 9.74 -24.63
C ARG A 159 13.82 11.21 -24.78
N SER A 160 12.54 11.51 -24.86
CA SER A 160 12.01 12.86 -25.01
C SER A 160 10.63 13.00 -24.34
N PRO A 161 10.24 14.23 -23.94
CA PRO A 161 8.89 14.48 -23.46
C PRO A 161 7.85 14.27 -24.56
N ILE A 162 7.16 13.16 -24.51
CA ILE A 162 6.04 12.81 -25.40
C ILE A 162 4.93 12.16 -24.57
N ALA A 163 3.71 12.24 -25.05
CA ALA A 163 2.60 11.47 -24.51
C ALA A 163 2.74 9.99 -24.88
N VAL A 164 2.39 9.11 -23.96
CA VAL A 164 2.24 7.68 -24.25
C VAL A 164 0.85 7.45 -24.83
N GLU A 165 0.79 7.11 -26.12
CA GLU A 165 -0.47 6.83 -26.78
C GLU A 165 -0.98 5.43 -26.41
N PRO A 166 -2.14 5.29 -25.72
CA PRO A 166 -2.60 4.02 -25.21
C PRO A 166 -2.83 2.96 -26.29
N THR A 167 -3.37 3.36 -27.44
CA THR A 167 -3.64 2.45 -28.56
C THR A 167 -2.35 1.92 -29.19
N GLU A 168 -1.33 2.74 -29.29
CA GLU A 168 -0.01 2.31 -29.77
C GLU A 168 0.69 1.42 -28.74
N LEU A 169 0.57 1.72 -27.44
CA LEU A 169 1.09 0.88 -26.36
C LEU A 169 0.46 -0.52 -26.41
N VAL A 170 -0.86 -0.61 -26.45
CA VAL A 170 -1.62 -1.87 -26.57
C VAL A 170 -1.12 -2.69 -27.76
N LYS A 171 -0.97 -2.06 -28.93
CA LYS A 171 -0.45 -2.72 -30.15
C LYS A 171 0.97 -3.25 -29.98
N ARG A 172 1.87 -2.48 -29.38
CA ARG A 172 3.26 -2.91 -29.13
C ARG A 172 3.36 -4.07 -28.15
N MET A 173 2.46 -4.11 -27.18
CA MET A 173 2.37 -5.21 -26.23
C MET A 173 1.67 -6.45 -26.83
N GLY A 174 1.23 -6.40 -28.10
CA GLY A 174 0.52 -7.49 -28.76
C GLY A 174 -0.86 -7.77 -28.19
N LEU A 175 -1.49 -6.73 -27.62
CA LEU A 175 -2.84 -6.77 -27.04
C LEU A 175 -3.87 -6.28 -28.06
N SER A 176 -5.11 -6.67 -27.86
CA SER A 176 -6.28 -6.16 -28.59
C SER A 176 -7.11 -5.24 -27.70
N LEU A 177 -7.73 -4.22 -28.29
CA LEU A 177 -8.52 -3.24 -27.59
C LEU A 177 -9.95 -3.20 -28.18
N GLU A 178 -10.95 -3.43 -27.34
CA GLU A 178 -12.36 -3.43 -27.77
C GLU A 178 -13.20 -2.50 -26.88
N PRO A 179 -13.95 -1.54 -27.47
CA PRO A 179 -14.90 -0.73 -26.73
C PRO A 179 -16.14 -1.58 -26.37
N LYS A 180 -16.44 -1.71 -25.09
CA LYS A 180 -17.62 -2.43 -24.57
C LYS A 180 -18.12 -1.75 -23.30
N HIS A 181 -19.44 -1.63 -23.16
CA HIS A 181 -20.01 -1.33 -21.85
C HIS A 181 -19.93 -2.58 -20.99
N ILE A 182 -19.14 -2.52 -19.91
CA ILE A 182 -18.80 -3.72 -19.13
C ILE A 182 -19.90 -4.04 -18.13
N THR A 183 -20.45 -3.02 -17.48
CA THR A 183 -21.52 -3.17 -16.47
C THR A 183 -22.67 -2.21 -16.75
N SER A 184 -23.90 -2.60 -16.39
CA SER A 184 -25.10 -1.79 -16.58
C SER A 184 -25.09 -0.47 -15.80
N ASP A 185 -24.28 -0.40 -14.75
CA ASP A 185 -24.17 0.75 -13.86
C ASP A 185 -22.92 1.60 -14.13
N PHE A 186 -22.16 1.26 -15.18
CA PHE A 186 -20.91 1.91 -15.56
C PHE A 186 -19.89 2.00 -14.42
N SER A 187 -19.86 0.99 -13.55
CA SER A 187 -18.93 0.94 -12.41
C SER A 187 -17.55 0.38 -12.76
N VAL A 188 -17.44 -0.35 -13.87
CA VAL A 188 -16.20 -0.94 -14.37
C VAL A 188 -15.82 -0.26 -15.66
N PHE A 189 -14.66 0.39 -15.72
CA PHE A 189 -14.20 1.12 -16.90
C PHE A 189 -13.23 0.33 -17.77
N GLY A 190 -12.56 -0.68 -17.22
CA GLY A 190 -11.62 -1.53 -17.95
C GLY A 190 -11.60 -2.95 -17.45
N GLN A 191 -11.20 -3.87 -18.33
CA GLN A 191 -11.01 -5.28 -18.01
C GLN A 191 -10.06 -5.93 -18.98
N ILE A 192 -9.01 -6.60 -18.46
CA ILE A 192 -8.10 -7.41 -19.28
C ILE A 192 -8.44 -8.89 -19.19
N PHE A 193 -8.36 -9.59 -20.34
CA PHE A 193 -8.54 -11.02 -20.45
C PHE A 193 -7.19 -11.69 -20.71
N PHE A 194 -6.72 -12.49 -19.76
CA PHE A 194 -5.43 -13.16 -19.86
C PHE A 194 -5.49 -14.44 -20.73
N CYS A 195 -6.64 -15.07 -20.84
CA CYS A 195 -6.88 -16.27 -21.64
C CYS A 195 -8.22 -16.20 -22.36
N ASP A 196 -8.43 -17.12 -23.30
CA ASP A 196 -9.72 -17.29 -23.99
C ASP A 196 -10.82 -17.67 -22.99
N CYS A 197 -11.93 -16.97 -23.04
CA CYS A 197 -13.06 -17.18 -22.14
C CYS A 197 -14.38 -16.71 -22.70
N ASP A 198 -15.47 -17.23 -22.12
CA ASP A 198 -16.80 -16.67 -22.30
C ASP A 198 -17.09 -15.68 -21.18
N THR A 199 -17.65 -14.52 -21.53
CA THR A 199 -18.02 -13.46 -20.62
C THR A 199 -19.29 -12.78 -21.09
N GLU A 200 -19.68 -11.72 -20.41
CA GLU A 200 -20.84 -10.90 -20.79
C GLU A 200 -20.43 -9.43 -20.79
N TYR A 201 -21.05 -8.65 -21.68
CA TYR A 201 -21.00 -7.20 -21.69
C TYR A 201 -22.41 -6.61 -21.64
N TYR A 202 -22.55 -5.38 -21.16
CA TYR A 202 -23.83 -4.70 -21.13
C TYR A 202 -24.13 -4.05 -22.48
N ASP A 203 -25.30 -4.30 -23.02
CA ASP A 203 -25.81 -3.65 -24.22
C ASP A 203 -26.86 -2.58 -23.84
N PRO A 204 -26.54 -1.28 -23.99
CA PRO A 204 -27.45 -0.19 -23.64
C PRO A 204 -28.71 -0.15 -24.52
N GLU A 205 -28.69 -0.69 -25.75
CA GLU A 205 -29.83 -0.67 -26.66
C GLU A 205 -30.91 -1.66 -26.22
N THR A 206 -30.48 -2.81 -25.69
CA THR A 206 -31.42 -3.86 -25.24
C THR A 206 -31.61 -3.88 -23.73
N ASP A 207 -30.82 -3.09 -22.97
CA ASP A 207 -30.79 -3.07 -21.49
C ASP A 207 -30.54 -4.48 -20.89
N LYS A 208 -29.59 -5.23 -21.48
CA LYS A 208 -29.28 -6.62 -21.09
C LYS A 208 -27.79 -6.90 -21.11
N MET A 209 -27.39 -7.86 -20.29
CA MET A 209 -26.09 -8.50 -20.42
C MET A 209 -26.12 -9.46 -21.61
N VAL A 210 -25.15 -9.34 -22.50
CA VAL A 210 -25.02 -10.13 -23.74
C VAL A 210 -23.78 -11.00 -23.64
N PRO A 211 -23.90 -12.33 -23.81
CA PRO A 211 -22.76 -13.23 -23.78
C PRO A 211 -21.87 -13.03 -25.01
N ILE A 212 -20.54 -13.13 -24.79
CA ILE A 212 -19.52 -13.02 -25.83
C ILE A 212 -18.33 -13.94 -25.49
N SER A 213 -17.77 -14.59 -26.51
CA SER A 213 -16.49 -15.30 -26.39
C SER A 213 -15.35 -14.32 -26.70
N VAL A 214 -14.41 -14.18 -25.77
CA VAL A 214 -13.29 -13.25 -25.86
C VAL A 214 -11.99 -14.03 -25.91
N LYS A 215 -11.06 -13.60 -26.77
CA LYS A 215 -9.71 -14.14 -26.81
C LYS A 215 -8.85 -13.54 -25.70
N GLY A 216 -7.92 -14.32 -25.18
CA GLY A 216 -6.86 -13.80 -24.34
C GLY A 216 -6.10 -12.66 -25.01
N LYS A 217 -5.46 -11.80 -24.23
CA LYS A 217 -4.80 -10.57 -24.69
C LYS A 217 -5.76 -9.47 -25.18
N THR A 218 -7.03 -9.50 -24.76
CA THR A 218 -8.01 -8.49 -25.11
C THR A 218 -8.28 -7.60 -23.90
N ILE A 219 -8.29 -6.30 -24.12
CA ILE A 219 -8.71 -5.28 -23.15
C ILE A 219 -10.09 -4.77 -23.58
N PHE A 220 -11.07 -4.89 -22.70
CA PHE A 220 -12.30 -4.13 -22.81
C PHE A 220 -12.14 -2.79 -22.10
N PHE A 221 -12.59 -1.71 -22.72
CA PHE A 221 -12.70 -0.40 -22.07
C PHE A 221 -14.11 0.15 -22.30
N ASP A 222 -14.66 0.79 -21.26
CA ASP A 222 -15.99 1.36 -21.36
C ASP A 222 -15.94 2.77 -21.97
N PRO A 223 -16.56 3.00 -23.12
CA PRO A 223 -16.62 4.32 -23.74
C PRO A 223 -17.31 5.38 -22.86
N ALA A 224 -18.19 4.98 -21.93
CA ALA A 224 -18.85 5.90 -21.02
C ALA A 224 -17.87 6.58 -20.05
N ALA A 225 -16.69 6.01 -19.82
CA ALA A 225 -15.62 6.65 -19.05
C ALA A 225 -15.23 8.03 -19.61
N TYR A 226 -15.30 8.21 -20.93
CA TYR A 226 -15.08 9.50 -21.59
C TYR A 226 -16.13 10.55 -21.19
N PHE A 227 -17.39 10.17 -21.20
CA PHE A 227 -18.50 11.08 -20.90
C PHE A 227 -18.66 11.37 -19.42
N LEU A 228 -18.30 10.41 -18.56
CA LEU A 228 -18.43 10.53 -17.10
C LEU A 228 -17.26 11.26 -16.45
N SER A 229 -16.07 11.21 -17.07
CA SER A 229 -14.85 11.73 -16.44
C SER A 229 -14.02 12.62 -17.38
N ASN A 230 -13.46 12.13 -18.45
CA ASN A 230 -12.78 12.82 -19.57
C ASN A 230 -11.88 11.85 -20.35
N LEU A 231 -11.21 12.33 -21.41
CA LEU A 231 -10.25 11.53 -22.20
C LEU A 231 -9.11 10.96 -21.33
N GLY A 232 -8.65 11.72 -20.34
CA GLY A 232 -7.61 11.25 -19.41
C GLY A 232 -8.01 10.01 -18.61
N SER A 233 -9.31 9.83 -18.32
CA SER A 233 -9.81 8.63 -17.66
C SER A 233 -9.76 7.39 -18.55
N VAL A 234 -10.09 7.52 -19.84
CA VAL A 234 -10.00 6.42 -20.83
C VAL A 234 -8.54 6.01 -21.00
N ASN A 235 -7.63 6.98 -21.21
CA ASN A 235 -6.20 6.72 -21.35
C ASN A 235 -5.64 6.02 -20.12
N ASN A 236 -6.01 6.50 -18.93
CA ASN A 236 -5.61 5.90 -17.66
C ASN A 236 -6.11 4.46 -17.55
N THR A 237 -7.37 4.20 -17.88
CA THR A 237 -7.96 2.86 -17.85
C THR A 237 -7.21 1.89 -18.76
N ILE A 238 -6.96 2.26 -20.00
CA ILE A 238 -6.27 1.38 -20.96
C ILE A 238 -4.84 1.06 -20.49
N ILE A 239 -4.09 2.06 -20.02
CA ILE A 239 -2.71 1.85 -19.55
C ILE A 239 -2.72 1.05 -18.23
N HIS A 240 -3.71 1.23 -17.37
CA HIS A 240 -3.91 0.43 -16.17
C HIS A 240 -4.02 -1.08 -16.51
N GLU A 241 -4.83 -1.43 -17.50
CA GLU A 241 -4.95 -2.82 -17.98
C GLU A 241 -3.64 -3.33 -18.61
N CYS A 242 -2.88 -2.46 -19.27
CA CYS A 242 -1.54 -2.81 -19.76
C CYS A 242 -0.56 -3.12 -18.61
N VAL A 243 -0.65 -2.42 -17.48
CA VAL A 243 0.14 -2.74 -16.28
C VAL A 243 -0.22 -4.11 -15.73
N HIS A 244 -1.50 -4.44 -15.66
CA HIS A 244 -1.91 -5.79 -15.23
C HIS A 244 -1.34 -6.87 -16.14
N TRP A 245 -1.32 -6.64 -17.45
CA TRP A 245 -0.72 -7.59 -18.40
C TRP A 245 0.78 -7.76 -18.20
N ASP A 246 1.53 -6.68 -18.01
CA ASP A 246 2.99 -6.71 -17.93
C ASP A 246 3.48 -7.22 -16.55
N GLU A 247 2.89 -6.74 -15.47
CA GLU A 247 3.39 -6.95 -14.11
C GLU A 247 2.67 -8.10 -13.37
N HIS A 248 1.40 -8.39 -13.67
CA HIS A 248 0.58 -9.29 -12.85
C HIS A 248 0.19 -10.59 -13.53
N ARG A 249 0.66 -10.84 -14.77
CA ARG A 249 0.31 -12.05 -15.52
C ARG A 249 0.73 -13.33 -14.80
N LYS A 250 1.89 -13.34 -14.12
CA LYS A 250 2.36 -14.50 -13.36
C LYS A 250 1.46 -14.86 -12.18
N ALA A 251 0.93 -13.86 -11.48
CA ALA A 251 -0.03 -14.08 -10.41
C ALA A 251 -1.35 -14.69 -10.94
N PHE A 252 -1.76 -14.27 -12.14
CA PHE A 252 -2.91 -14.87 -12.80
C PHE A 252 -2.66 -16.35 -13.19
N GLU A 253 -1.51 -16.65 -13.77
CA GLU A 253 -1.19 -18.04 -14.13
C GLU A 253 -1.09 -18.94 -12.89
N LEU A 254 -0.61 -18.42 -11.76
CA LEU A 254 -0.67 -19.16 -10.49
C LEU A 254 -2.10 -19.55 -10.11
N GLU A 255 -3.08 -18.66 -10.27
CA GLU A 255 -4.49 -18.99 -10.02
C GLU A 255 -4.98 -20.10 -10.97
N ARG A 256 -4.56 -20.06 -12.25
CA ARG A 256 -4.88 -21.11 -13.23
C ARG A 256 -4.30 -22.47 -12.87
N LEU A 257 -3.12 -22.50 -12.27
CA LEU A 257 -2.51 -23.76 -11.80
C LEU A 257 -3.38 -24.46 -10.73
N TYR A 258 -4.10 -23.69 -9.92
CA TYR A 258 -5.04 -24.22 -8.92
C TYR A 258 -6.44 -24.50 -9.49
N ASN A 259 -6.86 -23.72 -10.47
CA ASN A 259 -8.19 -23.81 -11.06
C ASN A 259 -8.12 -23.57 -12.57
N ILE A 260 -8.07 -24.65 -13.33
CA ILE A 260 -7.94 -24.63 -14.79
C ILE A 260 -9.09 -23.88 -15.50
N ASN A 261 -10.23 -23.71 -14.81
CA ASN A 261 -11.39 -22.95 -15.29
C ASN A 261 -11.36 -21.47 -14.88
N ALA A 262 -10.32 -21.01 -14.19
CA ALA A 262 -10.14 -19.59 -13.91
C ALA A 262 -9.81 -18.86 -15.20
N SER A 263 -10.82 -18.27 -15.84
CA SER A 263 -10.70 -17.57 -17.11
C SER A 263 -10.46 -16.06 -16.97
N GLN A 264 -10.66 -15.50 -15.78
CA GLN A 264 -10.66 -14.04 -15.56
C GLN A 264 -10.15 -13.68 -14.17
N ILE A 265 -9.22 -12.76 -14.11
CA ILE A 265 -9.17 -11.79 -13.02
C ILE A 265 -9.99 -10.59 -13.50
N LYS A 266 -11.12 -10.31 -12.87
CA LYS A 266 -11.80 -9.04 -13.07
C LYS A 266 -11.00 -7.99 -12.32
N CYS A 267 -10.15 -7.30 -13.02
CA CYS A 267 -9.55 -6.07 -12.53
C CYS A 267 -10.63 -5.00 -12.67
N GLU A 268 -11.37 -4.78 -11.63
CA GLU A 268 -12.39 -3.74 -11.60
C GLU A 268 -11.71 -2.41 -11.34
N VAL A 269 -11.46 -1.62 -12.37
CA VAL A 269 -11.19 -0.20 -12.20
C VAL A 269 -12.48 0.46 -11.78
N ILE A 270 -12.79 0.37 -10.50
CA ILE A 270 -13.90 1.13 -9.92
C ILE A 270 -13.43 2.58 -9.89
N GLY A 271 -14.14 3.45 -10.62
CA GLY A 271 -13.91 4.89 -10.59
C GLY A 271 -14.10 5.43 -9.17
N GLY A 272 -13.04 5.42 -8.38
CA GLY A 272 -13.04 5.86 -7.00
C GLY A 272 -11.77 5.41 -6.28
N ILE A 273 -11.42 6.13 -5.24
CA ILE A 273 -10.19 5.94 -4.49
C ILE A 273 -10.48 4.97 -3.35
N ARG A 274 -9.85 3.80 -3.38
CA ARG A 274 -9.98 2.79 -2.32
C ARG A 274 -9.11 3.14 -1.11
N ASN A 275 -9.55 2.68 0.06
CA ASN A 275 -8.77 2.76 1.30
C ASN A 275 -7.39 2.10 1.10
N ASN A 276 -6.32 2.76 1.54
CA ASN A 276 -4.93 2.32 1.36
C ASN A 276 -4.54 1.08 2.18
N ASN A 277 -5.46 0.41 2.83
CA ASN A 277 -5.19 -0.82 3.54
C ASN A 277 -5.20 -1.99 2.54
N VAL A 278 -4.03 -2.26 1.97
CA VAL A 278 -3.79 -3.39 1.07
C VAL A 278 -3.96 -4.68 1.86
N ARG A 279 -4.99 -5.46 1.54
CA ARG A 279 -5.39 -6.64 2.33
C ARG A 279 -5.21 -7.96 1.61
N THR A 280 -5.25 -7.94 0.27
CA THR A 280 -5.14 -9.15 -0.56
C THR A 280 -4.14 -8.93 -1.69
N ALA A 281 -3.68 -10.02 -2.32
CA ALA A 281 -2.85 -9.93 -3.52
C ALA A 281 -3.55 -9.12 -4.63
N THR A 282 -4.87 -9.26 -4.77
CA THR A 282 -5.66 -8.46 -5.72
C THR A 282 -5.62 -6.97 -5.39
N ASP A 283 -5.84 -6.59 -4.12
CA ASP A 283 -5.78 -5.18 -3.70
C ASP A 283 -4.38 -4.59 -3.92
N TRP A 284 -3.34 -5.41 -3.73
CA TRP A 284 -1.96 -5.00 -3.99
C TRP A 284 -1.69 -4.79 -5.48
N MET A 285 -2.17 -5.68 -6.35
CA MET A 285 -2.07 -5.51 -7.81
C MET A 285 -2.81 -4.26 -8.29
N GLU A 286 -4.03 -4.02 -7.79
CA GLU A 286 -4.80 -2.81 -8.10
C GLU A 286 -4.07 -1.54 -7.65
N TRP A 287 -3.50 -1.55 -6.43
CA TRP A 287 -2.72 -0.43 -5.94
C TRP A 287 -1.49 -0.17 -6.84
N GLN A 288 -0.77 -1.22 -7.24
CA GLN A 288 0.38 -1.09 -8.14
C GLN A 288 -0.03 -0.51 -9.49
N ALA A 289 -1.09 -1.05 -10.11
CA ALA A 289 -1.57 -0.55 -11.40
C ALA A 289 -2.01 0.91 -11.31
N ASN A 290 -2.76 1.28 -10.28
CA ASN A 290 -3.17 2.68 -10.04
C ASN A 290 -1.99 3.62 -9.77
N ALA A 291 -0.94 3.15 -9.11
CA ALA A 291 0.25 3.96 -8.81
C ALA A 291 1.22 4.06 -10.00
N LEU A 292 1.36 3.01 -10.80
CA LEU A 292 2.26 2.97 -11.96
C LEU A 292 1.70 3.73 -13.15
N THR A 293 0.41 3.61 -13.43
CA THR A 293 -0.22 4.21 -14.61
C THR A 293 0.10 5.70 -14.80
N PRO A 294 -0.10 6.61 -13.82
CA PRO A 294 0.25 8.01 -13.99
C PRO A 294 1.76 8.24 -14.15
N ARG A 295 2.61 7.35 -13.62
CA ARG A 295 4.07 7.43 -13.77
C ARG A 295 4.54 6.95 -15.15
N ILE A 296 3.83 6.02 -15.74
CA ILE A 296 4.02 5.59 -17.14
C ILE A 296 3.61 6.71 -18.09
N GLN A 297 2.45 7.34 -17.85
CA GLN A 297 1.97 8.45 -18.66
C GLN A 297 2.87 9.70 -18.55
N MET A 298 3.44 9.94 -17.37
CA MET A 298 4.25 11.10 -17.03
C MET A 298 5.62 10.68 -16.44
N PRO A 299 6.55 10.15 -17.29
CA PRO A 299 7.84 9.65 -16.82
C PRO A 299 8.66 10.73 -16.11
N LEU A 300 9.26 10.40 -14.96
CA LEU A 300 9.85 11.33 -14.01
C LEU A 300 10.75 12.40 -14.65
N ILE A 301 11.75 11.99 -15.42
CA ILE A 301 12.75 12.90 -15.99
C ILE A 301 12.11 13.80 -17.06
N ASN A 302 11.37 13.19 -17.99
CA ASN A 302 10.75 13.91 -19.10
C ASN A 302 9.60 14.81 -18.65
N PHE A 303 8.87 14.39 -17.63
CA PHE A 303 7.86 15.25 -17.00
C PHE A 303 8.50 16.48 -16.35
N LYS A 304 9.59 16.32 -15.59
CA LYS A 304 10.34 17.44 -15.03
C LYS A 304 10.86 18.41 -16.09
N MET A 305 11.40 17.88 -17.19
CA MET A 305 11.86 18.70 -18.30
C MET A 305 10.71 19.51 -18.92
N LYS A 306 9.59 18.86 -19.21
CA LYS A 306 8.42 19.53 -19.80
C LYS A 306 7.80 20.53 -18.83
N ALA A 307 7.68 20.18 -17.55
CA ALA A 307 7.19 21.09 -16.52
C ALA A 307 8.06 22.36 -16.43
N ALA A 308 9.39 22.22 -16.41
CA ALA A 308 10.31 23.35 -16.40
C ALA A 308 10.18 24.24 -17.64
N GLU A 309 10.03 23.65 -18.82
CA GLU A 309 9.78 24.35 -20.09
C GLU A 309 8.49 25.19 -19.99
N VAL A 310 7.38 24.56 -19.59
CA VAL A 310 6.06 25.20 -19.51
C VAL A 310 6.03 26.27 -18.42
N ILE A 311 6.66 26.04 -17.27
CA ILE A 311 6.83 27.07 -16.22
C ILE A 311 7.57 28.29 -16.76
N LYS A 312 8.68 28.08 -17.46
CA LYS A 312 9.45 29.19 -18.07
C LYS A 312 8.61 29.97 -19.07
N LYS A 313 7.81 29.31 -19.89
CA LYS A 313 6.87 29.91 -20.84
C LYS A 313 5.88 30.82 -20.11
N TYR A 314 5.13 30.30 -19.14
CA TYR A 314 4.09 31.07 -18.45
C TYR A 314 4.65 32.16 -17.55
N ARG A 315 5.82 32.00 -16.95
CA ARG A 315 6.47 33.09 -16.22
C ARG A 315 6.82 34.28 -17.14
N ALA A 316 7.25 33.99 -18.36
CA ALA A 316 7.52 35.03 -19.34
C ALA A 316 6.22 35.70 -19.85
N GLU A 317 5.18 34.92 -20.11
CA GLU A 317 3.89 35.41 -20.60
C GLU A 317 3.15 36.27 -19.55
N LEU A 318 3.13 35.82 -18.30
CA LEU A 318 2.42 36.50 -17.20
C LEU A 318 3.28 37.53 -16.46
N HIS A 319 4.54 37.68 -16.86
CA HIS A 319 5.51 38.61 -16.23
C HIS A 319 5.60 38.44 -14.71
N THR A 320 5.55 37.21 -14.21
CA THR A 320 5.61 36.88 -12.78
C THR A 320 6.82 36.01 -12.43
N PHE A 321 7.33 36.22 -11.19
CA PHE A 321 8.37 35.36 -10.61
C PHE A 321 7.79 34.30 -9.68
N GLU A 322 6.58 34.55 -9.17
CA GLU A 322 5.93 33.63 -8.25
C GLU A 322 5.48 32.37 -8.98
N LEU A 323 5.88 31.21 -8.47
CA LEU A 323 5.58 29.93 -9.11
C LEU A 323 4.08 29.61 -9.05
N ILE A 324 3.42 30.02 -7.95
CA ILE A 324 1.98 29.78 -7.77
C ILE A 324 1.12 30.47 -8.82
N ASP A 325 1.53 31.62 -9.32
CA ASP A 325 0.76 32.37 -10.32
C ASP A 325 0.71 31.68 -11.69
N VAL A 326 1.69 30.83 -11.97
CA VAL A 326 1.76 30.06 -13.20
C VAL A 326 1.31 28.61 -13.02
N MET A 327 1.03 28.16 -11.80
CA MET A 327 0.82 26.74 -11.51
C MET A 327 -0.43 26.19 -12.20
N GLU A 328 -1.54 26.91 -12.21
CA GLU A 328 -2.77 26.46 -12.87
C GLU A 328 -2.63 26.32 -14.40
N PRO A 329 -2.16 27.32 -15.15
CA PRO A 329 -1.92 27.17 -16.58
C PRO A 329 -0.86 26.11 -16.88
N VAL A 330 0.17 25.93 -16.05
CA VAL A 330 1.16 24.86 -16.19
C VAL A 330 0.51 23.48 -16.05
N ILE A 331 -0.26 23.24 -14.99
CA ILE A 331 -0.97 21.98 -14.77
C ILE A 331 -1.95 21.71 -15.93
N GLN A 332 -2.66 22.74 -16.38
CA GLN A 332 -3.59 22.62 -17.51
C GLN A 332 -2.86 22.21 -18.80
N GLU A 333 -1.75 22.85 -19.15
CA GLU A 333 -1.01 22.51 -20.36
C GLU A 333 -0.38 21.13 -20.26
N LEU A 334 0.18 20.76 -19.11
CA LEU A 334 0.74 19.43 -18.87
C LEU A 334 -0.34 18.34 -18.96
N SER A 335 -1.53 18.58 -18.43
CA SER A 335 -2.64 17.62 -18.51
C SER A 335 -3.06 17.35 -19.95
N VAL A 336 -3.13 18.38 -20.77
CA VAL A 336 -3.44 18.26 -22.21
C VAL A 336 -2.30 17.57 -22.95
N PHE A 337 -1.05 17.97 -22.67
CA PHE A 337 0.14 17.41 -23.35
C PHE A 337 0.27 15.90 -23.11
N TYR A 338 0.06 15.43 -21.89
CA TYR A 338 0.18 14.02 -21.54
C TYR A 338 -1.13 13.23 -21.68
N GLY A 339 -2.24 13.87 -22.03
CA GLY A 339 -3.55 13.22 -22.15
C GLY A 339 -4.06 12.66 -20.82
N VAL A 340 -3.79 13.36 -19.71
CA VAL A 340 -4.19 12.98 -18.35
C VAL A 340 -5.19 13.98 -17.76
N SER A 341 -5.82 13.63 -16.62
CA SER A 341 -6.65 14.60 -15.90
C SER A 341 -5.80 15.70 -15.25
N LYS A 342 -6.39 16.89 -15.04
CA LYS A 342 -5.73 17.97 -14.28
C LYS A 342 -5.29 17.52 -12.88
N CYS A 343 -6.14 16.72 -12.22
CA CYS A 343 -5.83 16.15 -10.92
C CYS A 343 -4.58 15.25 -10.97
N ALA A 344 -4.45 14.37 -11.97
CA ALA A 344 -3.27 13.53 -12.15
C ALA A 344 -2.01 14.36 -12.42
N ALA A 345 -2.10 15.39 -13.28
CA ALA A 345 -0.99 16.30 -13.52
C ALA A 345 -0.59 17.10 -12.26
N LYS A 346 -1.58 17.60 -11.49
CA LYS A 346 -1.36 18.27 -10.19
C LYS A 346 -0.62 17.37 -9.21
N ILE A 347 -1.09 16.12 -9.01
CA ILE A 347 -0.44 15.15 -8.13
C ILE A 347 0.99 14.89 -8.59
N ARG A 348 1.19 14.74 -9.90
CA ARG A 348 2.54 14.49 -10.44
C ARG A 348 3.47 15.68 -10.25
N MET A 349 2.98 16.93 -10.34
CA MET A 349 3.75 18.13 -10.00
C MET A 349 4.24 18.08 -8.54
N VAL A 350 3.38 17.71 -7.61
CA VAL A 350 3.76 17.53 -6.19
C VAL A 350 4.77 16.40 -6.03
N ASP A 351 4.56 15.24 -6.67
CA ASP A 351 5.48 14.09 -6.62
C ASP A 351 6.90 14.44 -7.11
N VAL A 352 7.01 15.35 -8.07
CA VAL A 352 8.30 15.76 -8.62
C VAL A 352 8.91 16.98 -7.91
N GLY A 353 8.25 17.50 -6.88
CA GLY A 353 8.80 18.49 -5.95
C GLY A 353 8.29 19.91 -6.11
N TYR A 354 7.20 20.13 -6.87
CA TYR A 354 6.52 21.44 -6.96
C TYR A 354 5.36 21.49 -5.95
N ASP A 355 5.68 21.75 -4.68
CA ASP A 355 4.71 21.76 -3.56
C ASP A 355 3.63 22.84 -3.74
N GLU A 356 3.91 23.91 -4.51
CA GLU A 356 2.95 24.97 -4.85
C GLU A 356 1.70 24.44 -5.57
N ALA A 357 1.82 23.31 -6.27
CA ALA A 357 0.68 22.67 -6.91
C ALA A 357 -0.42 22.24 -5.92
N ILE A 358 -0.10 22.07 -4.63
CA ILE A 358 -1.09 21.74 -3.59
C ILE A 358 -2.10 22.88 -3.45
N GLY A 359 -1.65 24.14 -3.51
CA GLY A 359 -2.50 25.31 -3.39
C GLY A 359 -3.24 25.72 -4.67
N ALA A 360 -2.98 25.05 -5.81
CA ALA A 360 -3.60 25.33 -7.09
C ALA A 360 -4.80 24.39 -7.36
N PHE A 361 -5.74 24.81 -8.20
CA PHE A 361 -6.91 24.03 -8.60
C PHE A 361 -7.67 23.37 -7.42
N ASN A 362 -7.93 24.11 -6.37
CA ASN A 362 -8.78 23.66 -5.28
C ASN A 362 -10.23 24.06 -5.56
N TYR A 363 -11.09 23.06 -5.85
CA TYR A 363 -12.51 23.28 -6.15
C TYR A 363 -13.34 23.22 -4.87
N ILE A 364 -13.96 24.34 -4.50
CA ILE A 364 -14.74 24.50 -3.28
C ILE A 364 -15.97 25.35 -3.61
N ASP A 365 -17.12 24.99 -3.09
CA ASP A 365 -18.40 25.72 -3.27
C ASP A 365 -18.74 26.03 -4.75
N GLY A 366 -18.44 25.09 -5.66
CA GLY A 366 -18.83 25.22 -7.07
C GLY A 366 -17.85 26.03 -7.92
N HIS A 367 -16.69 26.43 -7.40
CA HIS A 367 -15.67 27.16 -8.16
C HIS A 367 -14.25 26.82 -7.71
N TYR A 368 -13.27 27.11 -8.57
CA TYR A 368 -11.86 27.06 -8.17
C TYR A 368 -11.52 28.31 -7.39
N ILE A 369 -10.97 28.13 -6.17
CA ILE A 369 -10.51 29.25 -5.36
C ILE A 369 -9.16 29.77 -5.86
N ARG A 370 -8.84 31.02 -5.49
CA ARG A 370 -7.57 31.63 -5.85
C ARG A 370 -6.38 30.81 -5.33
N PRO A 371 -5.36 30.51 -6.16
CA PRO A 371 -4.19 29.73 -5.75
C PRO A 371 -3.41 30.38 -4.61
N TYR A 372 -2.90 29.58 -3.67
CA TYR A 372 -2.18 30.05 -2.49
C TYR A 372 -0.98 29.14 -2.15
N VAL A 373 -0.06 29.64 -1.33
CA VAL A 373 1.17 28.95 -0.92
C VAL A 373 1.31 28.90 0.60
N PHE A 374 1.95 27.86 1.08
CA PHE A 374 2.35 27.69 2.47
C PHE A 374 3.73 27.02 2.57
N LYS A 375 4.38 27.11 3.71
CA LYS A 375 5.67 26.48 3.96
C LYS A 375 5.59 24.97 3.84
N LYS A 376 6.63 24.37 3.32
CA LYS A 376 6.75 22.90 3.21
C LYS A 376 6.51 22.25 4.56
N ASN A 377 5.69 21.21 4.57
CA ASN A 377 5.27 20.47 5.78
C ASN A 377 4.45 21.29 6.80
N ALA A 378 3.89 22.44 6.43
CA ALA A 378 3.01 23.20 7.33
C ALA A 378 1.70 22.48 7.63
N ILE A 379 1.24 21.62 6.72
CA ILE A 379 0.07 20.75 6.89
C ILE A 379 0.37 19.33 6.43
N THR A 380 -0.37 18.38 6.97
CA THR A 380 -0.36 16.98 6.53
C THR A 380 -1.27 16.80 5.32
N LYS A 381 -1.19 15.64 4.66
CA LYS A 381 -2.05 15.28 3.52
C LYS A 381 -3.56 15.26 3.84
N LYS A 382 -3.91 15.10 5.11
CA LYS A 382 -5.30 15.12 5.61
C LYS A 382 -5.74 16.48 6.14
N GLN A 383 -4.97 17.53 5.91
CA GLN A 383 -5.24 18.88 6.39
C GLN A 383 -5.37 19.86 5.24
N THR A 384 -6.03 20.99 5.50
CA THR A 384 -6.24 22.07 4.55
C THR A 384 -6.38 23.40 5.26
N TYR A 385 -6.04 24.49 4.58
CA TYR A 385 -6.40 25.86 4.99
C TYR A 385 -7.74 26.30 4.42
N ALA A 386 -8.16 25.71 3.29
CA ALA A 386 -9.36 26.11 2.58
C ALA A 386 -10.54 25.16 2.87
N ILE A 387 -11.69 25.70 3.23
CA ILE A 387 -12.91 24.96 3.56
C ILE A 387 -14.13 25.55 2.85
N SER A 388 -15.20 24.73 2.76
CA SER A 388 -16.48 25.20 2.22
C SER A 388 -17.16 26.20 3.16
N GLN A 389 -18.04 27.02 2.59
CA GLN A 389 -18.87 27.95 3.37
C GLN A 389 -19.77 27.20 4.37
N VAL A 390 -20.24 26.02 4.00
CA VAL A 390 -21.06 25.16 4.88
C VAL A 390 -20.23 24.68 6.07
N ASP A 391 -19.01 24.17 5.84
CA ASP A 391 -18.12 23.75 6.91
C ASP A 391 -17.75 24.95 7.80
N ALA A 392 -17.47 26.10 7.20
CA ALA A 392 -17.17 27.33 7.93
C ALA A 392 -18.29 27.72 8.90
N ILE A 393 -19.55 27.70 8.45
CA ILE A 393 -20.72 27.97 9.30
C ILE A 393 -20.83 26.92 10.43
N ILE A 394 -20.68 25.65 10.11
CA ILE A 394 -20.77 24.56 11.09
C ILE A 394 -19.70 24.72 12.17
N GLN A 395 -18.44 25.00 11.76
CA GLN A 395 -17.34 25.20 12.71
C GLN A 395 -17.51 26.47 13.56
N GLY A 396 -18.20 27.48 13.06
CA GLY A 396 -18.54 28.70 13.80
C GLY A 396 -19.65 28.47 14.86
N ILE A 397 -20.53 27.52 14.62
CA ILE A 397 -21.67 27.21 15.52
C ILE A 397 -21.28 26.21 16.62
N ILE A 398 -20.39 25.24 16.31
CA ILE A 398 -19.95 24.25 17.30
C ILE A 398 -19.21 24.96 18.44
N PRO A 399 -19.66 24.83 19.70
CA PRO A 399 -19.00 25.46 20.83
C PRO A 399 -17.54 24.97 20.99
N SER A 400 -16.60 25.86 20.75
CA SER A 400 -15.15 25.58 20.80
C SER A 400 -14.38 26.88 21.10
N GLN A 401 -13.10 26.77 21.44
CA GLN A 401 -12.22 27.95 21.52
C GLN A 401 -12.22 28.71 20.18
N PHE A 402 -12.25 27.97 19.07
CA PHE A 402 -12.28 28.57 17.73
C PHE A 402 -13.56 29.39 17.50
N SER A 403 -14.74 28.88 17.87
CA SER A 403 -15.99 29.65 17.75
C SER A 403 -16.01 30.89 18.65
N SER A 404 -15.37 30.84 19.82
CA SER A 404 -15.18 32.00 20.68
C SER A 404 -14.23 33.05 20.06
N ASP A 405 -13.14 32.58 19.43
CA ASP A 405 -12.21 33.42 18.70
C ASP A 405 -12.88 34.08 17.47
N LEU A 406 -13.79 33.38 16.79
CA LEU A 406 -14.61 33.99 15.72
C LEU A 406 -15.55 35.07 16.22
N GLN A 407 -16.25 34.81 17.33
CA GLN A 407 -17.17 35.78 17.94
C GLN A 407 -16.43 37.04 18.41
N SER A 408 -15.16 36.90 18.82
CA SER A 408 -14.31 38.06 19.19
C SER A 408 -13.80 38.85 17.98
N GLY A 409 -14.07 38.39 16.76
CA GLY A 409 -13.59 39.04 15.53
C GLY A 409 -12.12 38.78 15.22
N LYS A 410 -11.47 37.82 15.88
CA LYS A 410 -10.06 37.47 15.68
C LYS A 410 -9.78 36.92 14.28
N TYR A 411 -10.71 36.17 13.71
CA TYR A 411 -10.64 35.63 12.36
C TYR A 411 -11.82 36.07 11.51
N GLN A 412 -11.61 36.20 10.22
CA GLN A 412 -12.65 36.49 9.23
C GLN A 412 -12.61 35.42 8.14
N PHE A 413 -13.79 34.93 7.69
CA PHE A 413 -13.91 33.99 6.58
C PHE A 413 -13.83 34.73 5.24
N ILE A 414 -12.78 34.47 4.47
CA ILE A 414 -12.47 35.17 3.21
C ILE A 414 -11.87 34.17 2.23
N GLU A 415 -12.33 34.18 0.97
CA GLU A 415 -11.80 33.34 -0.10
C GLU A 415 -11.65 31.86 0.33
N SER A 416 -12.67 31.32 1.00
CA SER A 416 -12.69 29.96 1.56
C SER A 416 -11.69 29.69 2.68
N HIS A 417 -11.11 30.72 3.32
CA HIS A 417 -10.17 30.61 4.43
C HIS A 417 -10.66 31.38 5.65
N TYR A 418 -10.39 30.86 6.84
CA TYR A 418 -10.45 31.67 8.06
C TYR A 418 -9.09 32.33 8.28
N CYS A 419 -9.01 33.61 7.96
CA CYS A 419 -7.81 34.43 8.04
C CYS A 419 -7.83 35.30 9.30
N PHE A 420 -6.68 35.47 9.93
CA PHE A 420 -6.49 36.42 11.04
C PHE A 420 -6.86 37.83 10.60
N ASN A 421 -7.76 38.48 11.35
CA ASN A 421 -8.35 39.76 11.01
C ASN A 421 -7.34 40.89 11.26
N SER A 422 -6.51 41.20 10.27
CA SER A 422 -5.48 42.24 10.31
C SER A 422 -5.30 42.84 8.93
N PRO A 423 -5.05 44.16 8.84
CA PRO A 423 -4.74 44.84 7.57
C PRO A 423 -3.50 44.28 6.84
N LYS A 424 -2.63 43.57 7.53
CA LYS A 424 -1.49 42.85 6.90
C LYS A 424 -1.98 41.74 5.98
N TYR A 425 -3.07 41.07 6.33
CA TYR A 425 -3.53 39.85 5.68
C TYR A 425 -4.84 40.03 4.88
N ILE A 426 -5.64 41.02 5.24
CA ILE A 426 -6.95 41.29 4.63
C ILE A 426 -6.96 42.71 4.04
N THR A 427 -7.45 42.82 2.81
CA THR A 427 -7.66 44.07 2.09
C THR A 427 -9.03 44.02 1.40
N SER A 428 -9.36 45.05 0.61
CA SER A 428 -10.57 45.05 -0.22
C SER A 428 -10.21 45.01 -1.68
N ASP A 429 -10.99 44.27 -2.46
CA ASP A 429 -10.92 44.29 -3.90
C ASP A 429 -11.43 45.62 -4.48
N PRO A 430 -11.32 45.91 -5.81
CA PRO A 430 -11.84 47.12 -6.43
C PRO A 430 -13.35 47.34 -6.24
N ASN A 431 -14.11 46.28 -5.91
CA ASN A 431 -15.55 46.35 -5.66
C ASN A 431 -15.88 46.57 -4.17
N GLY A 432 -14.86 46.63 -3.32
CA GLY A 432 -15.01 46.83 -1.86
C GLY A 432 -15.23 45.52 -1.08
N ASN A 433 -15.16 44.34 -1.73
CA ASN A 433 -15.27 43.07 -1.03
C ASN A 433 -13.95 42.71 -0.33
N PRO A 434 -14.00 42.13 0.88
CA PRO A 434 -12.80 41.68 1.56
C PRO A 434 -12.11 40.56 0.81
N CYS A 435 -10.79 40.66 0.63
CA CYS A 435 -9.96 39.66 -0.01
C CYS A 435 -8.63 39.48 0.71
N LEU A 436 -7.94 38.37 0.49
CA LEU A 436 -6.59 38.14 1.01
C LEU A 436 -5.59 39.07 0.31
N THR A 437 -4.67 39.66 1.08
CA THR A 437 -3.52 40.39 0.50
C THR A 437 -2.62 39.41 -0.25
N GLU A 438 -1.77 39.93 -1.17
CA GLU A 438 -0.75 39.08 -1.82
C GLU A 438 0.18 38.42 -0.81
N TYR A 439 0.52 39.15 0.27
CA TYR A 439 1.32 38.59 1.34
C TYR A 439 0.63 37.40 2.02
N ALA A 440 -0.66 37.52 2.36
CA ALA A 440 -1.41 36.45 2.97
C ALA A 440 -1.52 35.22 2.06
N ARG A 441 -1.77 35.45 0.76
CA ARG A 441 -1.85 34.38 -0.27
C ARG A 441 -0.54 33.61 -0.41
N LEU A 442 0.60 34.28 -0.29
CA LEU A 442 1.93 33.67 -0.38
C LEU A 442 2.43 33.09 0.96
N HIS A 443 1.73 33.35 2.07
CA HIS A 443 2.10 32.96 3.43
C HIS A 443 0.87 32.50 4.22
N ILE A 444 0.04 31.62 3.64
CA ILE A 444 -1.22 31.16 4.25
C ILE A 444 -0.98 30.55 5.64
N ASP A 445 0.13 29.85 5.82
CA ASP A 445 0.52 29.23 7.10
C ASP A 445 0.77 30.22 8.23
N GLU A 446 1.00 31.51 7.93
CA GLU A 446 1.20 32.56 8.95
C GLU A 446 -0.12 33.17 9.43
N CYS A 447 -1.18 33.06 8.66
CA CYS A 447 -2.39 33.84 8.90
C CYS A 447 -3.71 33.04 8.86
N CYS A 448 -3.71 31.85 8.33
CA CYS A 448 -4.95 31.08 8.17
C CYS A 448 -5.00 29.85 9.08
N VAL A 449 -6.22 29.48 9.43
CA VAL A 449 -6.52 28.37 10.32
C VAL A 449 -6.46 27.03 9.57
N ILE A 450 -5.93 25.99 10.21
CA ILE A 450 -5.82 24.64 9.67
C ILE A 450 -7.06 23.84 10.05
N PHE A 451 -7.54 23.06 9.09
CA PHE A 451 -8.66 22.11 9.28
C PHE A 451 -8.25 20.70 8.88
N ASP A 452 -8.66 19.72 9.67
CA ASP A 452 -8.57 18.30 9.32
C ASP A 452 -9.70 17.95 8.36
N LEU A 453 -9.39 17.20 7.32
CA LEU A 453 -10.35 16.72 6.34
C LEU A 453 -10.77 15.29 6.64
N SER A 454 -12.07 15.06 6.68
CA SER A 454 -12.65 13.72 6.69
C SER A 454 -13.50 13.48 5.44
N LEU A 455 -13.63 12.24 5.06
CA LEU A 455 -14.40 11.84 3.91
C LEU A 455 -15.88 11.66 4.29
N LYS A 456 -16.77 12.25 3.51
CA LYS A 456 -18.23 12.20 3.72
C LYS A 456 -18.94 11.20 2.83
N SER A 457 -18.33 10.78 1.70
CA SER A 457 -18.99 9.93 0.71
C SER A 457 -18.53 8.48 0.81
N THR A 458 -19.52 7.59 0.75
CA THR A 458 -19.32 6.17 0.46
C THR A 458 -19.78 5.92 -0.97
N ASN A 459 -19.19 4.91 -1.64
CA ASN A 459 -19.75 4.45 -2.91
C ASN A 459 -21.10 3.76 -2.68
N LYS A 460 -21.80 3.43 -3.78
CA LYS A 460 -23.07 2.68 -3.73
C LYS A 460 -22.99 1.31 -3.05
N TYR A 461 -21.78 0.79 -2.81
CA TYR A 461 -21.52 -0.48 -2.11
C TYR A 461 -21.21 -0.28 -0.62
N GLY A 462 -21.30 0.95 -0.10
CA GLY A 462 -21.01 1.25 1.31
C GLY A 462 -19.52 1.31 1.67
N GLU A 463 -18.62 1.30 0.67
CA GLU A 463 -17.18 1.40 0.90
C GLU A 463 -16.77 2.86 1.08
N ALA A 464 -16.03 3.14 2.17
CA ALA A 464 -15.46 4.45 2.41
C ALA A 464 -14.13 4.60 1.64
N PHE A 465 -13.98 5.74 0.95
CA PHE A 465 -12.77 6.04 0.19
C PHE A 465 -11.91 7.03 0.93
N TYR A 466 -10.62 6.69 1.12
CA TYR A 466 -9.62 7.58 1.69
C TYR A 466 -8.63 8.01 0.62
N THR A 467 -8.42 9.32 0.50
CA THR A 467 -7.49 9.89 -0.45
C THR A 467 -6.43 10.72 0.27
N GLU A 468 -5.43 11.17 -0.46
CA GLU A 468 -4.62 12.33 -0.10
C GLU A 468 -5.50 13.57 -0.27
N CYS A 469 -6.36 13.81 0.71
CA CYS A 469 -7.59 14.59 0.62
C CYS A 469 -7.43 15.96 -0.05
N ALA A 470 -6.39 16.71 0.27
CA ALA A 470 -6.19 18.06 -0.26
C ALA A 470 -5.94 18.08 -1.79
N LEU A 471 -5.38 17.00 -2.36
CA LEU A 471 -5.04 16.92 -3.78
C LEU A 471 -6.22 16.58 -4.69
N TYR A 472 -7.30 16.00 -4.14
CA TYR A 472 -8.44 15.51 -4.91
C TYR A 472 -9.66 16.47 -4.97
N ARG A 473 -9.49 17.73 -4.59
CA ARG A 473 -10.52 18.76 -4.73
C ARG A 473 -10.59 19.26 -6.17
N ASP A 474 -11.23 18.50 -7.04
CA ASP A 474 -11.46 18.85 -8.45
C ASP A 474 -12.96 18.93 -8.75
N ALA A 475 -13.33 19.72 -9.74
CA ALA A 475 -14.71 19.87 -10.23
C ALA A 475 -15.36 18.54 -10.67
N ASN A 476 -14.55 17.60 -11.14
CA ASN A 476 -14.98 16.26 -11.57
C ASN A 476 -14.88 15.20 -10.46
N SER A 477 -14.52 15.60 -9.23
CA SER A 477 -14.42 14.67 -8.11
C SER A 477 -15.79 14.43 -7.49
N ASN A 478 -16.22 13.17 -7.44
CA ASN A 478 -17.42 12.76 -6.70
C ASN A 478 -17.19 12.63 -5.19
N VAL A 479 -16.03 13.09 -4.71
CA VAL A 479 -15.63 12.98 -3.31
C VAL A 479 -16.07 14.22 -2.55
N ILE A 480 -16.89 14.03 -1.52
CA ILE A 480 -17.34 15.10 -0.62
C ILE A 480 -16.51 15.03 0.65
N PHE A 481 -15.92 16.17 1.02
CA PHE A 481 -15.11 16.33 2.22
C PHE A 481 -15.86 17.11 3.29
N GLU A 482 -15.65 16.76 4.54
CA GLU A 482 -15.96 17.57 5.72
C GLU A 482 -14.67 18.10 6.33
N ALA A 483 -14.66 19.36 6.71
CA ALA A 483 -13.54 19.99 7.38
C ALA A 483 -13.84 20.19 8.87
N HIS A 484 -12.91 19.78 9.72
CA HIS A 484 -12.99 19.97 11.17
C HIS A 484 -11.80 20.79 11.64
N TYR A 485 -12.04 21.73 12.54
CA TYR A 485 -10.96 22.56 13.09
C TYR A 485 -9.88 21.69 13.74
N SER A 486 -8.66 21.82 13.23
CA SER A 486 -7.49 21.13 13.75
C SER A 486 -6.96 21.90 14.96
N ASN A 487 -7.32 21.48 16.15
CA ASN A 487 -6.84 22.08 17.37
C ASN A 487 -6.18 21.05 18.28
N ASP A 488 -4.90 21.23 18.59
CA ASP A 488 -4.18 20.42 19.58
C ASP A 488 -4.75 20.58 21.01
N ASN A 489 -5.58 21.61 21.22
CA ASN A 489 -6.28 21.86 22.49
C ASN A 489 -7.79 21.68 22.31
N LYS A 490 -8.25 20.42 22.29
CA LYS A 490 -9.67 20.07 22.19
C LYS A 490 -10.44 20.39 23.49
N GLU A 491 -11.00 21.58 23.58
CA GLU A 491 -12.01 21.89 24.61
C GLU A 491 -13.35 22.25 23.96
N SER A 492 -14.28 21.31 23.89
CA SER A 492 -15.69 21.59 23.63
C SER A 492 -16.59 20.72 24.52
N LYS A 493 -17.84 21.17 24.76
CA LYS A 493 -18.84 20.39 25.51
C LYS A 493 -19.10 19.00 24.90
N ASN A 494 -18.91 18.83 23.60
CA ASN A 494 -18.95 17.54 22.91
C ASN A 494 -17.75 16.64 23.30
N GLN A 495 -16.65 17.20 23.83
CA GLN A 495 -15.55 16.41 24.38
C GLN A 495 -15.94 15.67 25.64
N ALA A 496 -16.78 16.24 26.50
CA ALA A 496 -17.24 15.53 27.70
C ALA A 496 -18.07 14.30 27.31
N GLU A 497 -18.93 14.41 26.29
CA GLU A 497 -19.70 13.29 25.76
C GLU A 497 -18.81 12.32 24.98
N GLN A 498 -17.91 12.80 24.12
CA GLN A 498 -16.92 11.97 23.43
C GLN A 498 -15.96 11.30 24.41
N PHE A 499 -15.51 12.02 25.44
CA PHE A 499 -14.69 11.45 26.50
C PHE A 499 -15.48 10.43 27.32
N ALA A 500 -16.75 10.70 27.62
CA ALA A 500 -17.62 9.75 28.31
C ALA A 500 -17.88 8.50 27.47
N ALA A 501 -18.12 8.65 26.16
CA ALA A 501 -18.28 7.55 25.22
C ALA A 501 -16.98 6.74 25.11
N TYR A 502 -15.84 7.39 24.88
CA TYR A 502 -14.52 6.76 24.85
C TYR A 502 -14.18 6.05 26.17
N LYS A 503 -14.42 6.72 27.32
CA LYS A 503 -14.25 6.12 28.64
C LYS A 503 -15.09 4.88 28.80
N ASN A 504 -16.37 4.94 28.41
CA ASN A 504 -17.30 3.81 28.55
C ASN A 504 -16.89 2.66 27.63
N ASP A 505 -16.43 2.94 26.43
CA ASP A 505 -15.93 1.97 25.47
C ASP A 505 -14.66 1.27 26.01
N VAL A 506 -13.64 2.03 26.40
CA VAL A 506 -12.40 1.49 26.99
C VAL A 506 -12.67 0.70 28.27
N LEU A 507 -13.53 1.22 29.17
CA LEU A 507 -13.91 0.51 30.37
C LEU A 507 -14.74 -0.75 30.09
N GLY A 508 -15.55 -0.73 29.02
CA GLY A 508 -16.30 -1.88 28.54
C GLY A 508 -15.36 -3.01 28.13
N VAL A 509 -14.35 -2.69 27.35
CA VAL A 509 -13.30 -3.65 26.96
C VAL A 509 -12.57 -4.17 28.20
N LEU A 510 -12.04 -3.29 29.04
CA LEU A 510 -11.26 -3.67 30.23
C LEU A 510 -12.04 -4.61 31.18
N LYS A 511 -13.33 -4.36 31.37
CA LYS A 511 -14.21 -5.20 32.23
C LYS A 511 -14.52 -6.56 31.59
N SER A 512 -14.50 -6.64 30.25
CA SER A 512 -14.82 -7.84 29.49
C SER A 512 -13.60 -8.65 29.05
N LEU A 513 -12.36 -8.21 29.37
CA LEU A 513 -11.15 -8.93 29.02
C LEU A 513 -11.06 -10.29 29.72
N PRO A 514 -10.95 -11.39 28.97
CA PRO A 514 -10.75 -12.73 29.53
C PRO A 514 -9.43 -12.86 30.32
N GLU A 515 -9.34 -13.92 31.13
CA GLU A 515 -8.12 -14.19 31.93
C GLU A 515 -6.98 -14.70 31.05
N SER A 516 -7.25 -15.56 30.05
CA SER A 516 -6.19 -16.07 29.17
C SER A 516 -5.77 -15.00 28.17
N PHE A 517 -4.46 -14.93 27.91
CA PHE A 517 -3.88 -13.95 26.98
C PHE A 517 -4.42 -14.10 25.55
N PRO A 518 -4.50 -15.31 24.94
CA PRO A 518 -5.03 -15.47 23.59
C PRO A 518 -6.47 -14.97 23.46
N MET A 519 -7.32 -15.26 24.42
CA MET A 519 -8.71 -14.77 24.41
C MET A 519 -8.81 -13.26 24.65
N ALA A 520 -7.93 -12.71 25.51
CA ALA A 520 -7.84 -11.28 25.71
C ALA A 520 -7.35 -10.57 24.44
N LEU A 521 -6.35 -11.14 23.76
CA LEU A 521 -5.86 -10.62 22.48
C LEU A 521 -6.95 -10.67 21.40
N LYS A 522 -7.69 -11.78 21.25
CA LYS A 522 -8.86 -11.85 20.33
C LYS A 522 -9.85 -10.74 20.59
N LYS A 523 -10.20 -10.53 21.85
CA LYS A 523 -11.14 -9.49 22.24
C LYS A 523 -10.65 -8.07 21.88
N VAL A 524 -9.35 -7.83 22.03
CA VAL A 524 -8.74 -6.55 21.69
C VAL A 524 -8.64 -6.38 20.17
N VAL A 525 -8.34 -7.44 19.43
CA VAL A 525 -8.37 -7.44 17.95
C VAL A 525 -9.77 -7.11 17.43
N GLU A 526 -10.81 -7.77 17.94
CA GLU A 526 -12.20 -7.45 17.61
C GLU A 526 -12.55 -5.99 17.90
N TRP A 527 -12.08 -5.46 19.02
CA TRP A 527 -12.34 -4.07 19.42
C TRP A 527 -11.59 -3.05 18.56
N SER A 528 -10.37 -3.38 18.10
CA SER A 528 -9.55 -2.48 17.27
C SER A 528 -10.10 -2.29 15.86
N ASP A 529 -11.09 -3.09 15.46
CA ASP A 529 -11.67 -3.12 14.10
C ASP A 529 -10.62 -3.31 12.98
N MET A 530 -9.45 -3.87 13.35
CA MET A 530 -8.37 -4.20 12.42
C MET A 530 -8.42 -5.67 12.03
N THR A 531 -8.08 -5.98 10.79
CA THR A 531 -7.92 -7.37 10.37
C THR A 531 -6.58 -7.94 10.85
N GLU A 532 -6.47 -9.28 10.89
CA GLU A 532 -5.21 -9.94 11.24
C GLU A 532 -4.08 -9.55 10.27
N GLU A 533 -4.41 -9.34 8.99
CA GLU A 533 -3.46 -8.88 7.98
C GLU A 533 -2.98 -7.45 8.27
N ASP A 534 -3.89 -6.53 8.61
CA ASP A 534 -3.53 -5.16 8.99
C ASP A 534 -2.60 -5.16 10.21
N ILE A 535 -2.95 -5.93 11.24
CA ILE A 535 -2.15 -6.04 12.47
C ILE A 535 -0.75 -6.61 12.17
N THR A 536 -0.68 -7.65 11.35
CA THR A 536 0.63 -8.27 11.03
C THR A 536 1.50 -7.37 10.17
N TRP A 537 0.88 -6.57 9.32
CA TRP A 537 1.57 -5.56 8.52
C TRP A 537 2.13 -4.43 9.41
N GLU A 538 1.28 -3.81 10.21
CA GLU A 538 1.68 -2.73 11.13
C GLU A 538 2.70 -3.21 12.18
N ALA A 539 2.57 -4.45 12.65
CA ALA A 539 3.47 -5.06 13.62
C ALA A 539 4.76 -5.66 13.04
N ASP A 540 4.99 -5.57 11.73
CA ASP A 540 6.14 -6.21 11.07
C ASP A 540 6.33 -7.68 11.52
N MET A 541 5.24 -8.45 11.57
CA MET A 541 5.25 -9.86 11.98
C MET A 541 4.53 -10.76 10.96
N SER A 542 4.75 -12.08 11.04
CA SER A 542 4.05 -13.03 10.17
C SER A 542 2.65 -13.34 10.70
N THR A 543 1.69 -13.55 9.79
CA THR A 543 0.31 -13.98 10.12
C THR A 543 0.31 -15.26 10.99
N ARG A 544 1.19 -16.21 10.68
CA ARG A 544 1.35 -17.42 11.48
C ARG A 544 1.76 -17.13 12.93
N GLN A 545 2.59 -16.11 13.15
CA GLN A 545 2.99 -15.72 14.51
C GLN A 545 1.82 -15.11 15.27
N LEU A 546 1.02 -14.24 14.64
CA LEU A 546 -0.18 -13.69 15.24
C LEU A 546 -1.20 -14.79 15.55
N GLN A 547 -1.48 -15.68 14.61
CA GLN A 547 -2.42 -16.79 14.81
C GLN A 547 -2.01 -17.73 15.95
N ARG A 548 -0.70 -17.97 16.13
CA ARG A 548 -0.21 -18.73 17.29
C ARG A 548 -0.50 -18.01 18.60
N LEU A 549 -0.33 -16.69 18.65
CA LEU A 549 -0.66 -15.87 19.83
C LEU A 549 -2.16 -15.82 20.12
N LEU A 550 -3.00 -15.94 19.09
CA LEU A 550 -4.45 -15.94 19.22
C LEU A 550 -5.04 -17.30 19.64
N ASN A 551 -4.36 -18.42 19.33
CA ASN A 551 -4.96 -19.76 19.44
C ASN A 551 -4.22 -20.72 20.39
N ASP A 552 -3.05 -20.36 20.89
CA ASP A 552 -2.22 -21.24 21.71
C ASP A 552 -2.14 -20.71 23.16
N ASP A 553 -2.86 -21.36 24.08
CA ASP A 553 -2.95 -20.97 25.49
C ASP A 553 -1.62 -21.23 26.27
N GLU A 554 -0.71 -22.03 25.74
CA GLU A 554 0.59 -22.32 26.39
C GLU A 554 1.69 -21.30 26.02
N GLN A 555 1.40 -20.36 25.13
CA GLN A 555 2.38 -19.36 24.71
C GLN A 555 2.53 -18.22 25.72
N ASN A 556 3.76 -18.07 26.22
CA ASN A 556 4.19 -16.88 26.95
C ASN A 556 4.93 -15.93 25.97
N PRO A 557 4.25 -14.95 25.36
CA PRO A 557 4.89 -14.04 24.43
C PRO A 557 5.90 -13.16 25.16
N GLN A 558 7.01 -12.81 24.48
CA GLN A 558 7.95 -11.84 25.02
C GLN A 558 7.30 -10.45 25.11
N LEU A 559 7.73 -9.65 26.08
CA LEU A 559 7.24 -8.28 26.29
C LEU A 559 7.29 -7.45 25.01
N ASP A 560 8.40 -7.50 24.27
CA ASP A 560 8.58 -6.78 22.99
C ASP A 560 7.49 -7.15 21.96
N THR A 561 7.05 -8.40 21.92
CA THR A 561 6.00 -8.85 21.01
C THR A 561 4.64 -8.29 21.41
N VAL A 562 4.35 -8.25 22.69
CA VAL A 562 3.07 -7.69 23.19
C VAL A 562 3.04 -6.17 23.00
N VAL A 563 4.16 -5.48 23.30
CA VAL A 563 4.29 -4.04 23.07
C VAL A 563 4.14 -3.71 21.58
N LEU A 564 4.75 -4.51 20.71
CA LEU A 564 4.64 -4.36 19.26
C LEU A 564 3.20 -4.47 18.77
N LEU A 565 2.44 -5.46 19.27
CA LEU A 565 1.02 -5.59 18.97
C LEU A 565 0.19 -4.40 19.47
N CYS A 566 0.48 -3.92 20.70
CA CYS A 566 -0.20 -2.76 21.26
C CYS A 566 0.02 -1.49 20.42
N LEU A 567 1.25 -1.25 19.94
CA LEU A 567 1.57 -0.12 19.09
C LEU A 567 0.95 -0.27 17.70
N ALA A 568 1.01 -1.45 17.10
CA ALA A 568 0.43 -1.73 15.78
C ALA A 568 -1.09 -1.49 15.76
N MET A 569 -1.80 -1.94 16.79
CA MET A 569 -3.24 -1.73 16.97
C MET A 569 -3.57 -0.35 17.55
N LYS A 570 -2.60 0.51 17.84
CA LYS A 570 -2.77 1.84 18.45
C LYS A 570 -3.61 1.82 19.72
N LEU A 571 -3.38 0.82 20.56
CA LEU A 571 -4.20 0.59 21.75
C LEU A 571 -4.00 1.69 22.80
N PRO A 572 -5.08 2.18 23.41
CA PRO A 572 -4.98 3.07 24.55
C PRO A 572 -4.10 2.50 25.67
N PRO A 573 -3.37 3.35 26.40
CA PRO A 573 -2.42 2.90 27.45
C PRO A 573 -3.01 1.93 28.48
N LEU A 574 -4.28 2.13 28.86
CA LEU A 574 -4.97 1.26 29.80
C LEU A 574 -5.22 -0.15 29.23
N ILE A 575 -5.63 -0.25 27.96
CA ILE A 575 -5.83 -1.55 27.30
C ILE A 575 -4.48 -2.24 27.09
N SER A 576 -3.46 -1.49 26.64
CA SER A 576 -2.10 -1.99 26.49
C SER A 576 -1.55 -2.57 27.80
N SER A 577 -1.69 -1.84 28.91
CA SER A 577 -1.25 -2.30 30.23
C SER A 577 -2.01 -3.56 30.68
N ALA A 578 -3.31 -3.63 30.43
CA ALA A 578 -4.11 -4.80 30.76
C ALA A 578 -3.70 -6.02 29.93
N LEU A 579 -3.46 -5.85 28.63
CA LEU A 579 -3.03 -6.92 27.73
C LEU A 579 -1.63 -7.44 28.08
N ILE A 580 -0.68 -6.56 28.43
CA ILE A 580 0.66 -6.92 28.92
C ILE A 580 0.56 -7.74 30.20
N LYS A 581 -0.30 -7.33 31.14
CA LYS A 581 -0.54 -8.09 32.38
C LYS A 581 -1.10 -9.48 32.09
N LYS A 582 -2.06 -9.62 31.15
CA LYS A 582 -2.62 -10.91 30.75
C LYS A 582 -1.59 -11.83 30.06
N SER A 583 -0.57 -11.28 29.43
CA SER A 583 0.54 -12.05 28.85
C SER A 583 1.57 -12.53 29.88
N GLY A 584 1.36 -12.26 31.16
CA GLY A 584 2.31 -12.61 32.22
C GLY A 584 3.55 -11.71 32.28
N ASN A 585 3.60 -10.66 31.46
CA ASN A 585 4.71 -9.72 31.43
C ASN A 585 4.49 -8.53 32.37
N SER A 586 5.59 -7.90 32.77
CA SER A 586 5.62 -6.63 33.49
C SER A 586 6.86 -5.86 33.12
N PHE A 587 6.81 -4.54 33.15
CA PHE A 587 7.98 -3.69 32.92
C PHE A 587 8.94 -3.73 34.11
N LYS A 588 10.21 -3.89 33.80
CA LYS A 588 11.33 -3.80 34.75
C LYS A 588 11.97 -2.42 34.69
N ALA A 589 12.66 -2.02 35.75
CA ALA A 589 13.38 -0.74 35.80
C ALA A 589 14.70 -0.83 35.03
N ASN A 590 14.63 -0.77 33.69
CA ASN A 590 15.78 -0.62 32.80
C ASN A 590 15.43 0.32 31.65
N ASP A 591 16.44 0.88 30.99
CA ASP A 591 16.28 1.92 29.97
C ASP A 591 15.36 1.49 28.81
N ARG A 592 15.51 0.24 28.35
CA ARG A 592 14.69 -0.28 27.25
C ARG A 592 13.22 -0.36 27.63
N GLU A 593 12.90 -1.03 28.73
CA GLU A 593 11.51 -1.25 29.13
C GLU A 593 10.83 0.04 29.58
N PHE A 594 11.59 0.96 30.16
CA PHE A 594 11.12 2.32 30.44
C PHE A 594 10.75 3.05 29.14
N THR A 595 11.61 3.00 28.12
CA THR A 595 11.33 3.61 26.81
C THR A 595 10.12 2.98 26.14
N LEU A 596 10.00 1.63 26.16
CA LEU A 596 8.81 0.93 25.65
C LEU A 596 7.53 1.37 26.36
N GLN A 597 7.57 1.54 27.67
CA GLN A 597 6.42 2.03 28.45
C GLN A 597 6.08 3.48 28.08
N MET A 598 7.05 4.33 27.85
CA MET A 598 6.86 5.71 27.38
C MET A 598 6.23 5.74 25.99
N LEU A 599 6.65 4.86 25.07
CA LEU A 599 6.05 4.73 23.75
C LEU A 599 4.56 4.35 23.86
N LEU A 600 4.21 3.37 24.70
CA LEU A 600 2.82 2.99 24.90
C LEU A 600 1.97 4.09 25.56
N ASN A 601 2.55 4.93 26.40
CA ASN A 601 1.83 5.97 27.10
C ASN A 601 1.63 7.25 26.29
N GLY A 602 2.63 7.64 25.49
CA GLY A 602 2.64 8.93 24.79
C GLY A 602 2.67 8.87 23.27
N TYR A 603 3.08 7.74 22.70
CA TYR A 603 3.32 7.60 21.25
C TYR A 603 2.51 6.45 20.62
N TYR A 604 1.56 5.85 21.32
CA TYR A 604 0.78 4.70 20.82
C TYR A 604 -0.03 4.99 19.55
N THR A 605 -0.30 6.25 19.22
CA THR A 605 -1.00 6.66 18.00
C THR A 605 -0.06 6.85 16.80
N HIS A 606 1.26 6.82 17.02
CA HIS A 606 2.28 6.99 16.00
C HIS A 606 2.52 5.68 15.23
N SER A 607 3.22 5.79 14.10
CA SER A 607 3.64 4.61 13.35
C SER A 607 4.75 3.84 14.08
N LEU A 608 4.88 2.55 13.77
CA LEU A 608 5.98 1.73 14.31
C LEU A 608 7.35 2.29 13.90
N GLU A 609 7.46 2.89 12.71
CA GLU A 609 8.68 3.51 12.21
C GLU A 609 9.10 4.70 13.08
N GLU A 610 8.16 5.57 13.45
CA GLU A 610 8.40 6.70 14.35
C GLU A 610 8.81 6.24 15.75
N CYS A 611 8.13 5.21 16.28
CA CYS A 611 8.49 4.60 17.56
C CYS A 611 9.89 3.96 17.51
N ASN A 612 10.23 3.28 16.43
CA ASN A 612 11.57 2.70 16.25
C ASN A 612 12.66 3.76 16.11
N LYS A 613 12.36 4.91 15.50
CA LYS A 613 13.31 6.03 15.46
C LYS A 613 13.66 6.51 16.87
N ILE A 614 12.68 6.64 17.76
CA ILE A 614 12.93 7.01 19.17
C ILE A 614 13.80 5.98 19.87
N LEU A 615 13.56 4.66 19.65
CA LEU A 615 14.39 3.61 20.22
C LEU A 615 15.84 3.69 19.71
N LEU A 616 16.03 3.91 18.42
CA LEU A 616 17.36 4.03 17.81
C LEU A 616 18.11 5.28 18.28
N ASP A 617 17.44 6.40 18.44
CA ASP A 617 18.01 7.65 18.98
C ASP A 617 18.51 7.48 20.43
N GLN A 618 17.90 6.54 21.17
CA GLN A 618 18.32 6.13 22.52
C GLN A 618 19.30 4.94 22.52
N HIS A 619 19.85 4.57 21.35
CA HIS A 619 20.74 3.40 21.19
C HIS A 619 20.12 2.07 21.61
N LEU A 620 18.80 1.95 21.56
CA LEU A 620 18.04 0.75 21.90
C LEU A 620 17.68 -0.04 20.64
N LEU A 621 17.51 -1.36 20.79
CA LEU A 621 17.09 -2.22 19.68
C LEU A 621 15.65 -1.87 19.26
N PRO A 622 15.38 -1.71 17.96
CA PRO A 622 14.03 -1.44 17.45
C PRO A 622 13.10 -2.65 17.64
N LEU A 623 11.81 -2.40 17.54
CA LEU A 623 10.75 -3.41 17.49
C LEU A 623 10.55 -3.89 16.04
N GLY A 624 10.00 -5.11 15.88
CA GLY A 624 9.78 -5.73 14.57
C GLY A 624 10.98 -6.50 14.02
N LYS A 625 10.74 -7.29 13.01
CA LYS A 625 11.77 -8.18 12.41
C LYS A 625 12.63 -7.46 11.39
N THR A 626 12.02 -6.64 10.55
CA THR A 626 12.71 -5.93 9.46
C THR A 626 13.66 -4.88 10.00
N ALA A 627 13.20 -4.07 10.96
CA ALA A 627 14.04 -3.05 11.59
C ALA A 627 15.26 -3.64 12.33
N ARG A 628 15.09 -4.79 13.02
CA ARG A 628 16.20 -5.52 13.65
C ARG A 628 17.14 -6.19 12.64
N GLY A 629 16.62 -6.57 11.47
CA GLY A 629 17.43 -7.14 10.38
C GLY A 629 18.36 -6.11 9.77
N GLN A 630 17.88 -4.90 9.53
CA GLN A 630 18.64 -3.79 8.95
C GLN A 630 19.82 -3.36 9.83
N LEU A 631 19.66 -3.36 11.17
CA LEU A 631 20.76 -3.06 12.10
C LEU A 631 21.89 -4.08 12.04
N LYS A 632 21.60 -5.36 11.74
CA LYS A 632 22.62 -6.42 11.62
C LYS A 632 23.38 -6.39 10.29
N GLU A 633 22.87 -5.71 9.28
CA GLU A 633 23.55 -5.53 7.99
C GLU A 633 24.50 -4.31 8.01
N HIS A 634 24.34 -3.39 8.96
CA HIS A 634 25.16 -2.18 9.11
C HIS A 634 26.14 -2.22 10.31
N SER A 635 26.12 -3.28 11.10
CA SER A 635 27.07 -3.58 12.18
C SER A 635 28.00 -4.73 11.78
#